data_4c2a6690d8a11842cac3944f8d903141
#
_entry.id   4c2a6690d8a11842cac3944f8d903141
#
_cell.length_a   1.000
_cell.length_b   1.000
_cell.length_c   1.000
_cell.angle_alpha   90.00
_cell.angle_beta   90.00
_cell.angle_gamma   90.00
#
_symmetry.space_group_name_H-M   'P 1'
#
loop_
_entity.id
_entity.type
_entity.pdbx_description
1 polymer ?
#
loop_
_entity_poly.entity_id
_entity_poly.type
_entity_poly.pdbx_seq_one_letter_code
_entity_poly.pdbx_strand_id
1 'polypeptide(L)'
;MRRLILLCVLTTGLWAETNAQTNLAGTAEEKTPAFPGAEGFGRYVTGGRGGKVIHVKNLNDSGAYSLRWALQQTGAKTIVFDVSGTIHLQSQLTIPSNTTIAGQTAPGDGICVADYPCSIKGNNVIVRYMRFRLGNKNVTLDGADGWDGFGGYEQTDIIIDHCSVSWSIDECLSVYGNINTTVQWCIAAQSLVNSGHSKGAHGYGCIWGGSGASFHHNLIAHHTSRTPRLGPRPTTQLDERMDMRNNVIYNYGSNGCYGGEGMTVNIVNNYYKPGPGSPTDNKAKRIAGIGIRTNSYIATYPAYAPALHLWGKYYVTGNVNSKYSDVTSNNWTIGIINQIDANSCDGTFTQATKDSIKLDKPMDFVLTTTHSAADAYQRVLDYAGASLHRDSFDELMVSDTRSGTATYTGKGLSKGFINSQEDNKPAGAAADWNAWPTLNATEAPADTDGDGMPDEWETAHGLNPSSAADGNTMGADGYTNLEVYLNSLVADITGRQYEGGQQMGYIVEVGSEPELTAYDIGQQTSNGDGTFTGGFKSNNTSPAYGSDGTIKYSRNKQYTITIPDGLQIEAVTIYGYCNGDGATGYLAELAGNNYASTDYVYPPRDAAGNRATHKIDFATPVAGKLTFTPKGDAQSCYKLTLHTASTTAISQLRLPSADGSVYNMMGNKVSHPGKGLYIINGKKVIIP
;
A
#
# COMPACT_ATOMS: atom_id res chain seq x y z
N MET A 1 40.10 -58.97 -28.57
CA MET A 1 39.87 -57.52 -28.33
C MET A 1 38.38 -57.28 -28.07
N ARG A 2 37.98 -57.22 -26.81
CA ARG A 2 36.61 -56.99 -26.37
C ARG A 2 36.39 -55.49 -26.25
N ARG A 3 35.46 -54.92 -27.01
CA ARG A 3 34.95 -53.55 -26.85
C ARG A 3 33.86 -53.53 -25.78
N LEU A 4 34.11 -52.81 -24.72
CA LEU A 4 33.14 -52.52 -23.66
C LEU A 4 32.29 -51.34 -24.14
N ILE A 5 30.97 -51.55 -24.28
CA ILE A 5 30.00 -50.48 -24.54
C ILE A 5 29.52 -49.99 -23.17
N LEU A 6 29.82 -48.75 -22.84
CA LEU A 6 29.36 -48.05 -21.64
C LEU A 6 27.97 -47.48 -21.92
N LEU A 7 26.95 -48.02 -21.28
CA LEU A 7 25.57 -47.52 -21.36
C LEU A 7 25.42 -46.42 -20.32
N CYS A 8 25.35 -45.17 -20.75
CA CYS A 8 24.97 -44.06 -19.88
C CYS A 8 23.45 -44.09 -19.69
N VAL A 9 22.99 -44.49 -18.50
CA VAL A 9 21.63 -44.29 -18.06
C VAL A 9 21.52 -42.86 -17.56
N LEU A 10 20.82 -41.98 -18.30
CA LEU A 10 20.37 -40.69 -17.81
C LEU A 10 19.25 -40.92 -16.84
N THR A 11 19.50 -40.83 -15.56
CA THR A 11 18.47 -40.67 -14.55
C THR A 11 18.10 -39.20 -14.52
N THR A 12 16.94 -38.89 -15.05
CA THR A 12 16.28 -37.57 -14.80
C THR A 12 15.84 -37.60 -13.34
N GLY A 13 16.65 -36.98 -12.49
CA GLY A 13 16.23 -36.70 -11.12
C GLY A 13 15.18 -35.57 -11.14
N LEU A 14 13.94 -35.92 -10.85
CA LEU A 14 12.96 -34.97 -10.38
C LEU A 14 13.49 -34.37 -9.08
N TRP A 15 13.88 -33.13 -9.12
CA TRP A 15 14.05 -32.32 -7.92
C TRP A 15 12.65 -31.82 -7.54
N ALA A 16 11.93 -32.60 -6.75
CA ALA A 16 10.89 -32.07 -5.92
C ALA A 16 11.58 -31.34 -4.77
N GLU A 17 11.76 -30.04 -4.87
CA GLU A 17 12.02 -29.22 -3.70
C GLU A 17 10.76 -29.22 -2.84
N THR A 18 10.67 -30.19 -1.95
CA THR A 18 9.79 -30.08 -0.80
C THR A 18 10.36 -28.96 0.05
N ASN A 19 9.75 -27.78 0.01
CA ASN A 19 9.85 -26.81 1.09
C ASN A 19 9.32 -27.48 2.36
N ALA A 20 10.15 -28.29 3.00
CA ALA A 20 9.90 -28.76 4.36
C ALA A 20 10.06 -27.52 5.26
N GLN A 21 8.94 -26.85 5.52
CA GLN A 21 8.81 -25.97 6.67
C GLN A 21 9.11 -26.83 7.90
N THR A 22 10.32 -26.72 8.41
CA THR A 22 10.68 -27.34 9.69
C THR A 22 9.91 -26.59 10.78
N ASN A 23 8.80 -27.14 11.20
CA ASN A 23 8.12 -26.73 12.43
C ASN A 23 9.07 -26.91 13.59
N LEU A 24 9.73 -25.82 13.97
CA LEU A 24 10.46 -25.73 15.24
C LEU A 24 9.40 -25.63 16.33
N ALA A 25 9.27 -26.65 17.14
CA ALA A 25 8.36 -26.64 18.27
C ALA A 25 8.62 -25.41 19.15
N GLY A 26 7.63 -24.48 19.21
CA GLY A 26 7.67 -23.29 20.04
C GLY A 26 7.89 -21.95 19.32
N THR A 27 7.91 -21.91 17.97
CA THR A 27 7.81 -20.65 17.22
C THR A 27 6.35 -20.42 16.84
N ALA A 28 5.84 -19.22 17.06
CA ALA A 28 4.53 -18.84 16.59
C ALA A 28 4.52 -18.92 15.05
N GLU A 29 3.43 -19.43 14.50
CA GLU A 29 3.26 -19.66 13.07
C GLU A 29 2.89 -18.33 12.37
N GLU A 30 3.47 -18.04 11.21
CA GLU A 30 3.11 -16.86 10.43
C GLU A 30 1.66 -16.95 9.93
N LYS A 31 0.91 -15.83 9.95
CA LYS A 31 -0.40 -15.75 9.25
C LYS A 31 -0.21 -16.05 7.77
N THR A 32 -1.15 -16.76 7.16
CA THR A 32 -1.09 -17.07 5.73
C THR A 32 -1.13 -15.77 4.91
N PRO A 33 -0.12 -15.48 4.08
CA PRO A 33 -0.13 -14.33 3.19
C PRO A 33 -1.32 -14.36 2.21
N ALA A 34 -1.61 -13.21 1.58
CA ALA A 34 -2.64 -13.11 0.54
C ALA A 34 -2.41 -14.11 -0.61
N PHE A 35 -1.15 -14.28 -0.98
CA PHE A 35 -0.64 -15.25 -1.97
C PHE A 35 0.88 -15.36 -1.77
N PRO A 36 1.55 -16.40 -2.30
CA PRO A 36 3.01 -16.46 -2.33
C PRO A 36 3.58 -15.22 -3.04
N GLY A 37 4.47 -14.52 -2.37
CA GLY A 37 5.01 -13.24 -2.87
C GLY A 37 4.18 -12.00 -2.53
N ALA A 38 3.13 -12.12 -1.73
CA ALA A 38 2.52 -10.94 -1.11
C ALA A 38 3.44 -10.38 -0.02
N GLU A 39 3.75 -9.09 -0.07
CA GLU A 39 4.67 -8.42 0.85
C GLU A 39 4.09 -7.10 1.38
N GLY A 40 4.75 -6.51 2.37
CA GLY A 40 4.35 -5.23 2.94
C GLY A 40 3.11 -5.28 3.82
N PHE A 41 2.57 -4.12 4.16
CA PHE A 41 1.44 -4.02 5.10
C PHE A 41 0.16 -4.70 4.63
N GLY A 42 -0.06 -4.83 3.31
CA GLY A 42 -1.18 -5.58 2.74
C GLY A 42 -0.93 -7.09 2.62
N ARG A 43 0.18 -7.62 3.15
CA ARG A 43 0.59 -9.02 2.99
C ARG A 43 -0.48 -10.05 3.38
N TYR A 44 -1.31 -9.75 4.37
CA TYR A 44 -2.25 -10.70 4.96
C TYR A 44 -3.71 -10.48 4.54
N VAL A 45 -3.93 -9.72 3.49
CA VAL A 45 -5.26 -9.52 2.89
C VAL A 45 -5.81 -10.84 2.39
N THR A 46 -7.07 -11.14 2.69
CA THR A 46 -7.69 -12.41 2.30
C THR A 46 -8.57 -12.30 1.05
N GLY A 47 -9.02 -11.09 0.71
CA GLY A 47 -9.87 -10.87 -0.46
C GLY A 47 -11.11 -11.73 -0.47
N GLY A 48 -11.28 -12.51 -1.52
CA GLY A 48 -12.39 -13.43 -1.71
C GLY A 48 -12.19 -14.85 -1.17
N ARG A 49 -11.12 -15.12 -0.42
CA ARG A 49 -10.78 -16.47 0.08
C ARG A 49 -11.97 -17.19 0.70
N GLY A 50 -12.23 -18.43 0.27
CA GLY A 50 -13.34 -19.26 0.76
C GLY A 50 -14.73 -18.76 0.33
N GLY A 51 -14.81 -17.74 -0.52
CA GLY A 51 -16.06 -17.20 -1.05
C GLY A 51 -16.52 -17.88 -2.35
N LYS A 52 -17.43 -17.20 -3.06
CA LYS A 52 -17.94 -17.66 -4.36
C LYS A 52 -16.90 -17.43 -5.45
N VAL A 53 -16.86 -18.33 -6.41
CA VAL A 53 -16.13 -18.09 -7.67
C VAL A 53 -17.10 -17.52 -8.70
N ILE A 54 -16.70 -16.47 -9.37
CA ILE A 54 -17.54 -15.76 -10.35
C ILE A 54 -16.78 -15.61 -11.65
N HIS A 55 -17.29 -16.25 -12.71
CA HIS A 55 -16.70 -16.22 -14.04
C HIS A 55 -17.14 -14.99 -14.83
N VAL A 56 -16.18 -14.29 -15.40
CA VAL A 56 -16.39 -13.24 -16.41
C VAL A 56 -16.24 -13.90 -17.78
N LYS A 57 -17.35 -14.00 -18.51
CA LYS A 57 -17.43 -14.72 -19.79
C LYS A 57 -17.57 -13.83 -21.02
N ASN A 58 -17.61 -12.50 -20.84
CA ASN A 58 -17.69 -11.55 -21.95
C ASN A 58 -17.07 -10.21 -21.56
N LEU A 59 -16.78 -9.40 -22.57
CA LEU A 59 -16.16 -8.08 -22.45
C LEU A 59 -17.17 -6.92 -22.41
N ASN A 60 -18.46 -7.21 -22.24
CA ASN A 60 -19.49 -6.18 -22.16
C ASN A 60 -19.32 -5.35 -20.87
N ASP A 61 -19.70 -4.07 -20.92
CA ASP A 61 -19.73 -3.21 -19.73
C ASP A 61 -20.68 -3.77 -18.66
N SER A 62 -21.82 -4.31 -19.07
CA SER A 62 -22.89 -4.76 -18.16
C SER A 62 -23.62 -6.00 -18.69
N GLY A 63 -24.55 -6.52 -17.90
CA GLY A 63 -25.29 -7.75 -18.19
C GLY A 63 -24.62 -8.98 -17.57
N ALA A 64 -25.28 -10.13 -17.67
CA ALA A 64 -24.83 -11.38 -17.06
C ALA A 64 -23.41 -11.74 -17.52
N TYR A 65 -22.60 -12.22 -16.59
CA TYR A 65 -21.22 -12.63 -16.80
C TYR A 65 -20.25 -11.53 -17.25
N SER A 66 -20.65 -10.24 -17.20
CA SER A 66 -19.70 -9.13 -17.33
C SER A 66 -18.93 -8.91 -16.02
N LEU A 67 -17.78 -8.19 -16.08
CA LEU A 67 -17.02 -7.83 -14.87
C LEU A 67 -17.88 -7.02 -13.88
N ARG A 68 -18.67 -6.06 -14.36
CA ARG A 68 -19.59 -5.26 -13.53
C ARG A 68 -20.61 -6.15 -12.83
N TRP A 69 -21.22 -7.08 -13.53
CA TRP A 69 -22.15 -8.04 -12.95
C TRP A 69 -21.47 -8.91 -11.89
N ALA A 70 -20.24 -9.38 -12.15
CA ALA A 70 -19.48 -10.18 -11.21
C ALA A 70 -19.19 -9.42 -9.90
N LEU A 71 -18.80 -8.15 -10.01
CA LEU A 71 -18.55 -7.27 -8.86
C LEU A 71 -19.82 -6.98 -8.03
N GLN A 72 -20.99 -7.00 -8.65
CA GLN A 72 -22.28 -6.79 -7.97
C GLN A 72 -22.79 -8.01 -7.19
N GLN A 73 -22.19 -9.19 -7.39
CA GLN A 73 -22.58 -10.37 -6.60
C GLN A 73 -22.25 -10.17 -5.12
N THR A 74 -23.14 -10.63 -4.24
CA THR A 74 -23.01 -10.43 -2.78
C THR A 74 -22.08 -11.47 -2.13
N GLY A 75 -21.46 -11.09 -1.01
CA GLY A 75 -20.56 -11.94 -0.22
C GLY A 75 -19.12 -11.91 -0.71
N ALA A 76 -18.25 -12.66 -0.03
CA ALA A 76 -16.88 -12.82 -0.43
C ALA A 76 -16.83 -13.54 -1.80
N LYS A 77 -15.92 -13.07 -2.69
CA LYS A 77 -15.87 -13.62 -4.06
C LYS A 77 -14.47 -13.52 -4.68
N THR A 78 -14.13 -14.54 -5.43
CA THR A 78 -13.00 -14.55 -6.35
C THR A 78 -13.52 -14.46 -7.79
N ILE A 79 -13.07 -13.45 -8.53
CA ILE A 79 -13.46 -13.22 -9.92
C ILE A 79 -12.36 -13.76 -10.82
N VAL A 80 -12.74 -14.72 -11.69
CA VAL A 80 -11.89 -15.35 -12.70
C VAL A 80 -12.41 -15.00 -14.10
N PHE A 81 -11.56 -15.11 -15.12
CA PHE A 81 -11.88 -14.70 -16.48
C PHE A 81 -11.79 -15.88 -17.44
N ASP A 82 -12.84 -16.08 -18.21
CA ASP A 82 -12.91 -17.04 -19.32
C ASP A 82 -12.69 -16.36 -20.68
N VAL A 83 -12.31 -15.07 -20.66
CA VAL A 83 -12.07 -14.24 -21.84
C VAL A 83 -10.85 -13.36 -21.65
N SER A 84 -10.21 -12.96 -22.75
CA SER A 84 -9.21 -11.88 -22.79
C SER A 84 -9.68 -10.75 -23.69
N GLY A 85 -9.27 -9.52 -23.39
CA GLY A 85 -9.62 -8.36 -24.21
C GLY A 85 -9.83 -7.09 -23.41
N THR A 86 -10.30 -6.04 -24.08
CA THR A 86 -10.58 -4.74 -23.48
C THR A 86 -12.07 -4.59 -23.17
N ILE A 87 -12.40 -4.32 -21.92
CA ILE A 87 -13.74 -3.97 -21.46
C ILE A 87 -13.90 -2.45 -21.55
N HIS A 88 -14.67 -1.98 -22.51
CA HIS A 88 -14.99 -0.57 -22.67
C HIS A 88 -16.17 -0.19 -21.79
N LEU A 89 -15.89 0.44 -20.66
CA LEU A 89 -16.91 0.85 -19.69
C LEU A 89 -17.81 1.97 -20.24
N GLN A 90 -19.06 2.02 -19.77
CA GLN A 90 -20.02 3.09 -20.03
C GLN A 90 -20.30 3.94 -18.78
N SER A 91 -19.75 3.55 -17.64
CA SER A 91 -19.81 4.28 -16.37
C SER A 91 -18.69 3.80 -15.45
N GLN A 92 -18.40 4.56 -14.39
CA GLN A 92 -17.42 4.19 -13.39
C GLN A 92 -17.67 2.78 -12.85
N LEU A 93 -16.59 2.05 -12.59
CA LEU A 93 -16.62 0.71 -11.99
C LEU A 93 -16.11 0.77 -10.56
N THR A 94 -16.77 0.09 -9.64
CA THR A 94 -16.36 0.03 -8.24
C THR A 94 -16.13 -1.40 -7.79
N ILE A 95 -15.05 -1.60 -7.03
CA ILE A 95 -14.69 -2.90 -6.45
C ILE A 95 -15.16 -2.91 -4.99
N PRO A 96 -16.11 -3.79 -4.61
CA PRO A 96 -16.62 -3.89 -3.25
C PRO A 96 -15.71 -4.71 -2.34
N SER A 97 -16.07 -4.76 -1.04
CA SER A 97 -15.33 -5.52 -0.03
C SER A 97 -15.29 -7.02 -0.31
N ASN A 98 -14.29 -7.69 0.30
CA ASN A 98 -14.09 -9.13 0.25
C ASN A 98 -14.04 -9.69 -1.17
N THR A 99 -13.22 -9.04 -2.01
CA THR A 99 -13.13 -9.36 -3.44
C THR A 99 -11.68 -9.64 -3.84
N THR A 100 -11.47 -10.77 -4.51
CA THR A 100 -10.26 -11.05 -5.28
C THR A 100 -10.56 -10.94 -6.77
N ILE A 101 -9.79 -10.14 -7.51
CA ILE A 101 -9.82 -10.11 -8.98
C ILE A 101 -8.54 -10.77 -9.49
N ALA A 102 -8.69 -11.95 -10.08
CA ALA A 102 -7.58 -12.79 -10.55
C ALA A 102 -7.39 -12.63 -12.07
N GLY A 103 -6.83 -11.50 -12.50
CA GLY A 103 -6.59 -11.21 -13.93
C GLY A 103 -5.66 -12.21 -14.63
N GLN A 104 -4.82 -12.92 -13.88
CA GLN A 104 -3.94 -13.97 -14.38
C GLN A 104 -4.67 -15.21 -14.94
N THR A 105 -5.98 -15.35 -14.67
CA THR A 105 -6.78 -16.46 -15.21
C THR A 105 -7.26 -16.22 -16.64
N ALA A 106 -7.19 -14.98 -17.13
CA ALA A 106 -7.68 -14.63 -18.47
C ALA A 106 -6.92 -15.41 -19.56
N PRO A 107 -7.62 -16.16 -20.43
CA PRO A 107 -6.98 -17.01 -21.42
C PRO A 107 -6.44 -16.15 -22.59
N GLY A 108 -5.12 -16.10 -22.77
CA GLY A 108 -4.45 -15.27 -23.78
C GLY A 108 -3.77 -14.05 -23.17
N ASP A 109 -4.01 -12.85 -23.74
CA ASP A 109 -3.23 -11.65 -23.43
C ASP A 109 -3.72 -10.87 -22.19
N GLY A 110 -4.78 -11.35 -21.49
CA GLY A 110 -5.28 -10.74 -20.25
C GLY A 110 -6.39 -9.73 -20.46
N ILE A 111 -6.71 -8.97 -19.41
CA ILE A 111 -7.84 -8.03 -19.34
C ILE A 111 -7.36 -6.59 -19.24
N CYS A 112 -8.00 -5.70 -20.01
CA CYS A 112 -7.91 -4.25 -19.85
C CYS A 112 -9.31 -3.66 -19.57
N VAL A 113 -9.39 -2.73 -18.60
CA VAL A 113 -10.58 -1.93 -18.31
C VAL A 113 -10.33 -0.51 -18.83
N ALA A 114 -11.23 0.03 -19.64
CA ALA A 114 -11.02 1.27 -20.39
C ALA A 114 -12.20 2.25 -20.26
N ASP A 115 -11.97 3.49 -20.68
CA ASP A 115 -12.93 4.59 -20.90
C ASP A 115 -13.50 5.26 -19.64
N TYR A 116 -13.57 4.60 -18.51
CA TYR A 116 -14.01 5.16 -17.22
C TYR A 116 -13.12 4.67 -16.06
N PRO A 117 -13.05 5.43 -14.95
CA PRO A 117 -12.25 5.02 -13.81
C PRO A 117 -12.79 3.74 -13.16
N CYS A 118 -11.85 2.96 -12.62
CA CYS A 118 -12.14 1.86 -11.73
C CYS A 118 -11.60 2.18 -10.34
N SER A 119 -12.41 2.03 -9.29
CA SER A 119 -12.03 2.41 -7.94
C SER A 119 -12.37 1.34 -6.92
N ILE A 120 -11.45 1.10 -5.99
CA ILE A 120 -11.70 0.27 -4.81
C ILE A 120 -12.53 1.09 -3.83
N LYS A 121 -13.72 0.62 -3.51
CA LYS A 121 -14.68 1.22 -2.58
C LYS A 121 -15.07 0.27 -1.46
N GLY A 122 -14.27 -0.77 -1.25
CA GLY A 122 -14.48 -1.77 -0.21
C GLY A 122 -13.19 -2.18 0.45
N ASN A 123 -13.31 -2.81 1.61
CA ASN A 123 -12.22 -3.34 2.41
C ASN A 123 -11.92 -4.80 2.03
N ASN A 124 -10.72 -5.25 2.35
CA ASN A 124 -10.28 -6.63 2.10
C ASN A 124 -10.35 -6.97 0.61
N VAL A 125 -9.48 -6.34 -0.19
CA VAL A 125 -9.48 -6.44 -1.65
C VAL A 125 -8.11 -6.84 -2.18
N ILE A 126 -8.10 -7.82 -3.07
CA ILE A 126 -6.93 -8.28 -3.84
C ILE A 126 -7.21 -8.01 -5.33
N VAL A 127 -6.29 -7.32 -6.01
CA VAL A 127 -6.36 -7.12 -7.48
C VAL A 127 -5.02 -7.48 -8.10
N ARG A 128 -5.03 -8.46 -9.02
CA ARG A 128 -3.81 -8.97 -9.63
C ARG A 128 -3.89 -9.04 -11.16
N TYR A 129 -2.80 -8.70 -11.85
CA TYR A 129 -2.59 -8.86 -13.30
C TYR A 129 -3.66 -8.18 -14.18
N MET A 130 -4.21 -7.06 -13.74
CA MET A 130 -5.20 -6.26 -14.48
C MET A 130 -4.55 -5.04 -15.14
N ARG A 131 -5.17 -4.57 -16.23
CA ARG A 131 -4.82 -3.28 -16.83
C ARG A 131 -5.99 -2.32 -16.69
N PHE A 132 -5.68 -1.05 -16.37
CA PHE A 132 -6.65 0.04 -16.28
C PHE A 132 -6.14 1.20 -17.14
N ARG A 133 -6.81 1.47 -18.25
CA ARG A 133 -6.39 2.49 -19.21
C ARG A 133 -7.55 3.42 -19.52
N LEU A 134 -7.66 4.48 -18.71
CA LEU A 134 -8.80 5.39 -18.73
C LEU A 134 -8.99 6.08 -20.08
N GLY A 135 -7.98 6.83 -20.55
CA GLY A 135 -8.11 7.70 -21.71
C GLY A 135 -8.99 8.92 -21.46
N ASN A 136 -9.00 9.86 -22.42
CA ASN A 136 -9.75 11.13 -22.28
C ASN A 136 -11.02 11.22 -23.12
N LYS A 137 -11.54 10.12 -23.62
CA LYS A 137 -12.76 10.06 -24.43
C LYS A 137 -13.96 10.74 -23.75
N ASN A 138 -14.08 10.56 -22.44
CA ASN A 138 -15.22 11.01 -21.64
C ASN A 138 -14.88 12.22 -20.75
N VAL A 139 -13.81 12.95 -21.01
CA VAL A 139 -13.34 14.07 -20.18
C VAL A 139 -14.33 15.23 -20.03
N THR A 140 -15.29 15.35 -20.94
CA THR A 140 -16.32 16.40 -20.91
C THR A 140 -17.51 16.07 -20.00
N LEU A 141 -17.55 14.86 -19.42
CA LEU A 141 -18.61 14.49 -18.48
C LEU A 141 -18.41 15.17 -17.15
N ASP A 142 -19.51 15.41 -16.45
CA ASP A 142 -19.48 15.98 -15.11
C ASP A 142 -18.70 15.09 -14.14
N GLY A 143 -17.83 15.69 -13.34
CA GLY A 143 -16.96 14.99 -12.40
C GLY A 143 -15.73 14.31 -13.00
N ALA A 144 -15.51 14.37 -14.31
CA ALA A 144 -14.35 13.76 -14.97
C ALA A 144 -13.01 14.35 -14.51
N ASP A 145 -13.01 15.56 -13.97
CA ASP A 145 -11.84 16.23 -13.38
C ASP A 145 -11.21 15.47 -12.20
N GLY A 146 -11.95 14.60 -11.51
CA GLY A 146 -11.44 13.80 -10.41
C GLY A 146 -11.19 12.34 -10.82
N TRP A 147 -11.05 12.05 -12.10
CA TRP A 147 -10.90 10.68 -12.58
C TRP A 147 -9.44 10.22 -12.57
N ASP A 148 -9.12 9.44 -11.53
CA ASP A 148 -7.89 8.65 -11.47
C ASP A 148 -7.99 7.43 -12.39
N GLY A 149 -6.84 6.93 -12.84
CA GLY A 149 -6.81 5.72 -13.64
C GLY A 149 -7.29 4.49 -12.86
N PHE A 150 -6.70 4.28 -11.68
CA PHE A 150 -7.07 3.21 -10.75
C PHE A 150 -6.60 3.54 -9.33
N GLY A 151 -7.27 2.99 -8.33
CA GLY A 151 -6.86 3.09 -6.94
C GLY A 151 -8.02 3.05 -5.95
N GLY A 152 -7.82 3.64 -4.79
CA GLY A 152 -8.80 3.73 -3.72
C GLY A 152 -8.25 4.47 -2.52
N TYR A 153 -9.13 5.06 -1.73
CA TYR A 153 -8.74 5.79 -0.52
C TYR A 153 -9.73 5.53 0.62
N GLU A 154 -9.23 5.66 1.85
CA GLU A 154 -10.00 5.49 3.09
C GLU A 154 -10.64 4.09 3.21
N GLN A 155 -9.90 3.06 2.78
CA GLN A 155 -10.25 1.66 2.87
C GLN A 155 -9.26 0.91 3.76
N THR A 156 -9.54 -0.36 4.07
CA THR A 156 -8.68 -1.21 4.89
C THR A 156 -8.38 -2.53 4.17
N ASP A 157 -7.16 -3.05 4.34
CA ASP A 157 -6.72 -4.34 3.83
C ASP A 157 -6.80 -4.43 2.30
N ILE A 158 -5.84 -3.82 1.63
CA ILE A 158 -5.77 -3.80 0.16
C ILE A 158 -4.40 -4.30 -0.30
N ILE A 159 -4.39 -5.16 -1.31
CA ILE A 159 -3.18 -5.45 -2.07
C ILE A 159 -3.44 -5.37 -3.58
N ILE A 160 -2.63 -4.57 -4.28
CA ILE A 160 -2.61 -4.42 -5.73
C ILE A 160 -1.28 -4.95 -6.23
N ASP A 161 -1.33 -5.97 -7.08
CA ASP A 161 -0.17 -6.74 -7.50
C ASP A 161 -0.13 -6.90 -9.02
N HIS A 162 1.01 -6.58 -9.65
CA HIS A 162 1.22 -6.74 -11.10
C HIS A 162 0.10 -6.11 -11.96
N CYS A 163 -0.34 -4.91 -11.61
CA CYS A 163 -1.31 -4.16 -12.40
C CYS A 163 -0.63 -3.06 -13.22
N SER A 164 -1.20 -2.74 -14.39
CA SER A 164 -0.74 -1.65 -15.24
C SER A 164 -1.80 -0.56 -15.32
N VAL A 165 -1.43 0.69 -15.05
CA VAL A 165 -2.36 1.82 -15.05
C VAL A 165 -1.82 2.95 -15.95
N SER A 166 -2.68 3.53 -16.80
CA SER A 166 -2.24 4.56 -17.76
C SER A 166 -3.37 5.49 -18.15
N TRP A 167 -2.97 6.66 -18.71
CA TRP A 167 -3.83 7.62 -19.40
C TRP A 167 -4.94 8.22 -18.54
N SER A 168 -4.60 8.49 -17.28
CA SER A 168 -5.51 9.17 -16.34
C SER A 168 -5.76 10.62 -16.70
N ILE A 169 -6.88 11.16 -16.27
CA ILE A 169 -7.25 12.58 -16.39
C ILE A 169 -6.67 13.38 -15.21
N ASP A 170 -6.76 12.85 -13.98
CA ASP A 170 -6.10 13.37 -12.78
C ASP A 170 -4.89 12.47 -12.44
N GLU A 171 -4.86 11.71 -11.35
CA GLU A 171 -3.75 10.82 -11.03
C GLU A 171 -3.87 9.45 -11.73
N CYS A 172 -2.70 8.83 -11.96
CA CYS A 172 -2.65 7.53 -12.59
C CYS A 172 -3.03 6.40 -11.60
N LEU A 173 -2.28 6.28 -10.50
CA LEU A 173 -2.48 5.22 -9.50
C LEU A 173 -2.46 5.81 -8.08
N SER A 174 -3.64 6.15 -7.58
CA SER A 174 -3.79 6.79 -6.26
C SER A 174 -4.31 5.83 -5.21
N VAL A 175 -3.47 5.55 -4.21
CA VAL A 175 -3.78 4.65 -3.08
C VAL A 175 -3.30 5.31 -1.80
N TYR A 176 -4.21 5.91 -1.03
CA TYR A 176 -3.84 6.76 0.10
C TYR A 176 -4.94 6.88 1.17
N GLY A 177 -4.53 7.17 2.40
CA GLY A 177 -5.43 7.20 3.54
C GLY A 177 -6.05 5.86 3.88
N ASN A 178 -5.45 4.77 3.41
CA ASN A 178 -5.88 3.41 3.70
C ASN A 178 -5.14 2.86 4.92
N ILE A 179 -5.62 1.73 5.42
CA ILE A 179 -5.00 0.96 6.50
C ILE A 179 -4.57 -0.41 5.94
N ASN A 180 -3.37 -0.87 6.26
CA ASN A 180 -2.81 -2.16 5.80
C ASN A 180 -2.86 -2.32 4.27
N THR A 181 -2.06 -1.55 3.57
CA THR A 181 -2.10 -1.52 2.10
C THR A 181 -0.75 -1.87 1.49
N THR A 182 -0.78 -2.60 0.38
CA THR A 182 0.40 -2.79 -0.48
C THR A 182 0.06 -2.54 -1.94
N VAL A 183 0.95 -1.82 -2.63
CA VAL A 183 1.01 -1.73 -4.10
C VAL A 183 2.38 -2.22 -4.53
N GLN A 184 2.42 -3.35 -5.21
CA GLN A 184 3.66 -4.01 -5.58
C GLN A 184 3.69 -4.41 -7.05
N TRP A 185 4.86 -4.32 -7.67
CA TRP A 185 5.12 -4.77 -9.04
C TRP A 185 4.16 -4.19 -10.08
N CYS A 186 3.70 -2.96 -9.88
CA CYS A 186 2.77 -2.28 -10.79
C CYS A 186 3.49 -1.33 -11.75
N ILE A 187 2.85 -1.02 -12.87
CA ILE A 187 3.24 0.06 -13.77
C ILE A 187 2.20 1.18 -13.64
N ALA A 188 2.65 2.42 -13.36
CA ALA A 188 1.88 3.64 -13.50
C ALA A 188 2.57 4.53 -14.53
N ALA A 189 1.94 4.74 -15.69
CA ALA A 189 2.63 5.39 -16.79
C ALA A 189 1.75 6.31 -17.65
N GLN A 190 2.35 7.39 -18.16
CA GLN A 190 1.75 8.30 -19.13
C GLN A 190 0.35 8.82 -18.76
N SER A 191 0.20 9.47 -17.60
CA SER A 191 -0.98 10.30 -17.33
C SER A 191 -1.06 11.47 -18.32
N LEU A 192 -2.29 11.89 -18.66
CA LEU A 192 -2.56 12.86 -19.73
C LEU A 192 -2.39 14.30 -19.22
N VAL A 193 -1.62 15.13 -19.93
CA VAL A 193 -1.29 16.49 -19.48
C VAL A 193 -2.42 17.47 -19.77
N ASN A 194 -2.71 17.74 -21.06
CA ASN A 194 -3.82 18.59 -21.47
C ASN A 194 -5.02 17.70 -21.88
N SER A 195 -5.49 16.89 -20.94
CA SER A 195 -6.55 15.91 -21.17
C SER A 195 -7.92 16.54 -21.46
N GLY A 196 -8.10 17.81 -21.15
CA GLY A 196 -9.39 18.51 -21.11
C GLY A 196 -9.89 18.77 -19.70
N HIS A 197 -9.09 18.48 -18.67
CA HIS A 197 -9.37 18.78 -17.27
C HIS A 197 -9.65 20.28 -17.05
N SER A 198 -10.69 20.64 -16.29
CA SER A 198 -11.15 22.04 -16.12
C SER A 198 -10.10 22.96 -15.47
N LYS A 199 -9.23 22.43 -14.60
CA LYS A 199 -8.12 23.18 -13.98
C LYS A 199 -6.89 23.31 -14.88
N GLY A 200 -6.94 22.85 -16.12
CA GLY A 200 -5.83 22.89 -17.08
C GLY A 200 -4.88 21.71 -17.00
N ALA A 201 -3.60 21.94 -17.28
CA ALA A 201 -2.61 20.88 -17.44
C ALA A 201 -2.38 20.07 -16.14
N HIS A 202 -2.41 18.74 -16.26
CA HIS A 202 -2.16 17.77 -15.20
C HIS A 202 -0.99 16.84 -15.57
N GLY A 203 -1.24 15.59 -15.91
CA GLY A 203 -0.19 14.59 -16.18
C GLY A 203 0.42 14.04 -14.89
N TYR A 204 -0.40 13.79 -13.88
CA TYR A 204 0.02 13.42 -12.53
C TYR A 204 0.15 11.92 -12.36
N GLY A 205 1.20 11.47 -11.65
CA GLY A 205 1.47 10.07 -11.40
C GLY A 205 0.58 9.47 -10.31
N CYS A 206 0.98 9.61 -9.06
CA CYS A 206 0.38 8.85 -7.97
C CYS A 206 0.18 9.72 -6.73
N ILE A 207 -0.86 9.47 -5.94
CA ILE A 207 -0.93 9.87 -4.54
C ILE A 207 -0.83 8.60 -3.70
N TRP A 208 0.20 8.53 -2.85
CA TRP A 208 0.49 7.39 -1.99
C TRP A 208 0.54 7.79 -0.53
N GLY A 209 0.01 6.95 0.35
CA GLY A 209 0.00 7.15 1.80
C GLY A 209 -0.87 6.12 2.49
N GLY A 210 -0.98 6.21 3.81
CA GLY A 210 -1.83 5.37 4.63
C GLY A 210 -1.25 5.01 5.99
N SER A 211 -2.08 4.52 6.88
CA SER A 211 -1.69 3.95 8.17
C SER A 211 -1.22 2.51 7.97
N GLY A 212 0.07 2.33 7.75
CA GLY A 212 0.65 1.07 7.30
C GLY A 212 0.42 0.86 5.79
N ALA A 213 1.29 1.46 4.96
CA ALA A 213 1.21 1.36 3.50
C ALA A 213 2.60 1.07 2.91
N SER A 214 2.67 0.06 2.05
CA SER A 214 3.88 -0.35 1.33
C SER A 214 3.73 -0.14 -0.16
N PHE A 215 4.72 0.51 -0.76
CA PHE A 215 4.80 0.74 -2.19
C PHE A 215 6.18 0.32 -2.67
N HIS A 216 6.26 -0.84 -3.33
CA HIS A 216 7.55 -1.40 -3.70
C HIS A 216 7.58 -2.06 -5.08
N HIS A 217 8.74 -2.00 -5.71
CA HIS A 217 8.99 -2.59 -7.02
C HIS A 217 8.02 -2.13 -8.13
N ASN A 218 7.56 -0.87 -8.06
CA ASN A 218 6.70 -0.30 -9.08
C ASN A 218 7.52 0.52 -10.09
N LEU A 219 7.06 0.58 -11.33
CA LEU A 219 7.52 1.52 -12.35
C LEU A 219 6.56 2.71 -12.41
N ILE A 220 7.10 3.91 -12.14
CA ILE A 220 6.39 5.19 -12.32
C ILE A 220 7.08 5.94 -13.46
N ALA A 221 6.40 6.12 -14.61
CA ALA A 221 7.05 6.62 -15.81
C ALA A 221 6.23 7.68 -16.55
N HIS A 222 6.92 8.71 -17.05
CA HIS A 222 6.36 9.75 -17.91
C HIS A 222 5.22 10.56 -17.27
N HIS A 223 5.47 11.11 -16.08
CA HIS A 223 4.54 12.00 -15.39
C HIS A 223 5.15 13.37 -15.13
N THR A 224 4.35 14.43 -15.28
CA THR A 224 4.80 15.81 -15.04
C THR A 224 5.03 16.11 -13.57
N SER A 225 4.31 15.43 -12.68
CA SER A 225 4.30 15.64 -11.23
C SER A 225 3.83 14.38 -10.50
N ARG A 226 3.91 14.40 -9.17
CA ARG A 226 3.37 13.35 -8.27
C ARG A 226 3.97 11.96 -8.53
N THR A 227 5.31 11.87 -8.41
CA THR A 227 6.03 10.61 -8.61
C THR A 227 6.73 10.08 -7.33
N PRO A 228 5.97 9.80 -6.25
CA PRO A 228 4.58 10.11 -5.98
C PRO A 228 4.36 11.43 -5.20
N ARG A 229 3.11 11.88 -5.06
CA ARG A 229 2.68 12.76 -3.97
C ARG A 229 2.56 11.91 -2.70
N LEU A 230 3.28 12.24 -1.64
CA LEU A 230 3.11 11.64 -0.32
C LEU A 230 1.90 12.31 0.34
N GLY A 231 0.75 11.62 0.34
CA GLY A 231 -0.55 12.25 0.57
C GLY A 231 -1.29 11.72 1.79
N PRO A 232 -1.16 12.35 3.00
CA PRO A 232 -2.00 11.98 4.13
C PRO A 232 -3.46 12.39 3.92
N ARG A 233 -4.37 11.59 4.44
CA ARG A 233 -5.82 11.89 4.47
C ARG A 233 -6.25 12.33 5.86
N PRO A 234 -7.37 13.08 6.01
CA PRO A 234 -7.88 13.48 7.31
C PRO A 234 -8.09 12.31 8.27
N THR A 235 -8.49 11.16 7.76
CA THR A 235 -8.77 9.96 8.55
C THR A 235 -7.52 9.27 9.10
N THR A 236 -6.36 9.45 8.47
CA THR A 236 -5.10 8.76 8.80
C THR A 236 -3.96 9.72 9.15
N GLN A 237 -4.11 11.02 8.97
CA GLN A 237 -3.04 12.03 9.00
C GLN A 237 -2.16 12.08 10.27
N LEU A 238 -2.60 11.48 11.36
CA LEU A 238 -1.82 11.42 12.61
C LEU A 238 -1.11 10.07 12.82
N ASP A 239 -1.36 9.09 11.94
CA ASP A 239 -0.76 7.77 11.98
C ASP A 239 -0.31 7.27 10.59
N GLU A 240 0.02 8.18 9.70
CA GLU A 240 0.51 7.82 8.37
C GLU A 240 1.91 7.21 8.47
N ARG A 241 2.01 5.94 8.09
CA ARG A 241 3.25 5.15 8.08
C ARG A 241 3.40 4.51 6.70
N MET A 242 4.39 4.97 5.96
CA MET A 242 4.58 4.58 4.58
C MET A 242 5.99 4.04 4.32
N ASP A 243 6.06 2.86 3.71
CA ASP A 243 7.29 2.26 3.23
C ASP A 243 7.36 2.30 1.69
N MET A 244 8.29 3.09 1.15
CA MET A 244 8.51 3.27 -0.27
C MET A 244 9.91 2.75 -0.64
N ARG A 245 10.00 1.57 -1.27
CA ARG A 245 11.28 0.96 -1.59
C ARG A 245 11.35 0.31 -2.98
N ASN A 246 12.53 0.28 -3.55
CA ASN A 246 12.82 -0.44 -4.79
C ASN A 246 11.94 -0.07 -5.99
N ASN A 247 11.31 1.13 -5.97
CA ASN A 247 10.58 1.62 -7.13
C ASN A 247 11.53 2.22 -8.17
N VAL A 248 11.12 2.18 -9.42
CA VAL A 248 11.80 2.85 -10.54
C VAL A 248 10.98 4.07 -10.95
N ILE A 249 11.61 5.24 -10.88
CA ILE A 249 10.98 6.51 -11.23
C ILE A 249 11.69 7.06 -12.48
N TYR A 250 10.99 7.03 -13.62
CA TYR A 250 11.54 7.38 -14.92
C TYR A 250 10.87 8.59 -15.53
N ASN A 251 11.64 9.45 -16.19
CA ASN A 251 11.18 10.60 -16.97
C ASN A 251 10.15 11.44 -16.23
N TYR A 252 10.48 11.79 -14.99
CA TYR A 252 9.62 12.60 -14.10
C TYR A 252 9.80 14.09 -14.37
N GLY A 253 8.72 14.84 -14.22
CA GLY A 253 8.71 16.30 -14.39
C GLY A 253 9.25 17.06 -13.19
N SER A 254 9.06 18.39 -13.21
CA SER A 254 9.68 19.31 -12.25
C SER A 254 9.19 19.16 -10.79
N ASN A 255 7.99 18.61 -10.60
CA ASN A 255 7.44 18.39 -9.26
C ASN A 255 7.31 16.90 -8.99
N GLY A 256 8.43 16.21 -8.86
CA GLY A 256 8.54 14.76 -8.68
C GLY A 256 7.87 14.25 -7.40
N CYS A 257 8.62 13.57 -6.52
CA CYS A 257 8.12 13.17 -5.20
C CYS A 257 8.06 14.36 -4.24
N TYR A 258 6.93 14.54 -3.53
CA TYR A 258 6.75 15.63 -2.58
C TYR A 258 5.62 15.38 -1.58
N GLY A 259 5.60 16.18 -0.50
CA GLY A 259 4.57 16.19 0.53
C GLY A 259 5.00 15.54 1.84
N GLY A 260 4.19 14.63 2.36
CA GLY A 260 4.49 13.87 3.57
C GLY A 260 4.23 14.63 4.86
N GLU A 261 3.26 15.54 4.85
CA GLU A 261 2.89 16.35 6.01
C GLU A 261 2.44 15.47 7.18
N GLY A 262 3.20 15.45 8.25
CA GLY A 262 2.94 14.64 9.45
C GLY A 262 3.20 13.14 9.30
N MET A 263 3.60 12.65 8.12
CA MET A 263 3.82 11.23 7.85
C MET A 263 5.16 10.72 8.42
N THR A 264 5.24 9.43 8.71
CA THR A 264 6.50 8.71 8.90
C THR A 264 6.80 7.86 7.67
N VAL A 265 7.92 8.11 7.00
CA VAL A 265 8.18 7.56 5.67
C VAL A 265 9.57 6.93 5.56
N ASN A 266 9.64 5.69 5.08
CA ASN A 266 10.86 5.09 4.55
C ASN A 266 10.96 5.34 3.04
N ILE A 267 12.09 5.83 2.54
CA ILE A 267 12.42 5.98 1.11
C ILE A 267 13.74 5.26 0.87
N VAL A 268 13.67 4.00 0.43
CA VAL A 268 14.82 3.09 0.45
C VAL A 268 15.07 2.46 -0.91
N ASN A 269 16.30 2.52 -1.38
CA ASN A 269 16.76 1.83 -2.58
C ASN A 269 15.89 2.02 -3.83
N ASN A 270 15.24 3.19 -4.00
CA ASN A 270 14.55 3.51 -5.22
C ASN A 270 15.54 3.96 -6.31
N TYR A 271 15.21 3.72 -7.57
CA TYR A 271 16.02 4.08 -8.72
C TYR A 271 15.39 5.24 -9.50
N TYR A 272 15.98 6.40 -9.42
CA TYR A 272 15.56 7.60 -10.14
C TYR A 272 16.33 7.71 -11.46
N LYS A 273 15.63 7.67 -12.58
CA LYS A 273 16.22 7.79 -13.92
C LYS A 273 15.65 9.02 -14.65
N PRO A 274 16.33 10.18 -14.58
CA PRO A 274 15.93 11.32 -15.39
C PRO A 274 15.91 10.96 -16.86
N GLY A 275 14.77 11.19 -17.51
CA GLY A 275 14.58 10.95 -18.94
C GLY A 275 14.61 12.24 -19.76
N PRO A 276 14.26 12.17 -21.06
CA PRO A 276 14.34 13.31 -21.98
C PRO A 276 13.41 14.48 -21.64
N GLY A 277 12.33 14.23 -20.87
CA GLY A 277 11.39 15.26 -20.39
C GLY A 277 11.68 15.76 -18.98
N SER A 278 12.66 15.14 -18.29
CA SER A 278 12.99 15.52 -16.92
C SER A 278 13.70 16.86 -16.83
N PRO A 279 13.60 17.59 -15.69
CA PRO A 279 14.36 18.81 -15.45
C PRO A 279 15.86 18.59 -15.60
N THR A 280 16.59 19.66 -15.89
CA THR A 280 18.05 19.68 -15.97
C THR A 280 18.70 20.44 -14.82
N ASP A 281 17.90 21.03 -13.94
CA ASP A 281 18.30 21.75 -12.74
C ASP A 281 18.27 20.85 -11.48
N ASN A 282 18.37 21.44 -10.30
CA ASN A 282 18.34 20.70 -9.03
C ASN A 282 17.03 19.92 -8.77
N LYS A 283 15.95 20.21 -9.50
CA LYS A 283 14.71 19.44 -9.39
C LYS A 283 14.90 18.01 -9.88
N ALA A 284 15.82 17.76 -10.82
CA ALA A 284 16.18 16.42 -11.27
C ALA A 284 16.89 15.57 -10.19
N LYS A 285 17.39 16.19 -9.13
CA LYS A 285 18.05 15.53 -8.00
C LYS A 285 17.11 15.25 -6.82
N ARG A 286 15.85 15.69 -6.91
CA ARG A 286 14.88 15.54 -5.82
C ARG A 286 14.55 14.06 -5.57
N ILE A 287 14.81 13.59 -4.35
CA ILE A 287 14.26 12.34 -3.82
C ILE A 287 12.90 12.63 -3.21
N ALA A 288 12.78 13.67 -2.35
CA ALA A 288 11.50 14.16 -1.87
C ALA A 288 11.54 15.66 -1.56
N GLY A 289 10.46 16.36 -1.87
CA GLY A 289 10.18 17.73 -1.43
C GLY A 289 9.30 17.70 -0.19
N ILE A 290 9.84 18.14 0.96
CA ILE A 290 9.12 18.05 2.23
C ILE A 290 8.15 19.22 2.38
N GLY A 291 6.91 18.91 2.76
CA GLY A 291 5.83 19.85 3.01
C GLY A 291 5.29 19.79 4.44
N ILE A 292 4.54 20.83 4.81
CA ILE A 292 3.68 20.87 6.00
C ILE A 292 2.30 21.43 5.62
N ARG A 293 1.31 21.20 6.46
CA ARG A 293 0.02 21.90 6.36
C ARG A 293 0.18 23.31 6.92
N THR A 294 -0.13 24.31 6.11
CA THR A 294 -0.05 25.74 6.47
C THR A 294 -1.42 26.27 6.89
N ASN A 295 -1.45 27.45 7.54
CA ASN A 295 -2.70 28.11 7.90
C ASN A 295 -3.61 28.36 6.68
N SER A 296 -3.03 28.78 5.55
CA SER A 296 -3.80 28.98 4.32
C SER A 296 -4.38 27.67 3.76
N TYR A 297 -3.65 26.58 3.89
CA TYR A 297 -4.15 25.27 3.48
C TYR A 297 -5.33 24.84 4.37
N ILE A 298 -5.19 24.99 5.71
CA ILE A 298 -6.25 24.63 6.67
C ILE A 298 -7.50 25.52 6.49
N ALA A 299 -7.33 26.79 6.16
CA ALA A 299 -8.46 27.68 5.85
C ALA A 299 -9.30 27.15 4.67
N THR A 300 -8.64 26.52 3.68
CA THR A 300 -9.31 25.90 2.53
C THR A 300 -9.83 24.49 2.85
N TYR A 301 -9.08 23.72 3.64
CA TYR A 301 -9.35 22.30 3.95
C TYR A 301 -9.33 22.05 5.47
N PRO A 302 -10.35 22.47 6.22
CA PRO A 302 -10.36 22.41 7.68
C PRO A 302 -10.17 21.02 8.29
N ALA A 303 -10.56 19.96 7.55
CA ALA A 303 -10.38 18.59 8.00
C ALA A 303 -8.92 18.18 8.25
N TYR A 304 -7.97 18.94 7.72
CA TYR A 304 -6.53 18.70 7.94
C TYR A 304 -5.95 19.50 9.12
N ALA A 305 -6.76 20.21 9.89
CA ALA A 305 -6.30 20.98 11.05
C ALA A 305 -5.47 20.19 12.06
N PRO A 306 -5.74 18.88 12.33
CA PRO A 306 -4.90 18.08 13.22
C PRO A 306 -3.42 18.00 12.81
N ALA A 307 -3.12 18.09 11.52
CA ALA A 307 -1.77 18.04 10.99
C ALA A 307 -1.16 19.43 10.71
N LEU A 308 -1.78 20.51 11.20
CA LEU A 308 -1.26 21.86 11.05
C LEU A 308 0.15 21.96 11.64
N HIS A 309 1.10 22.43 10.83
CA HIS A 309 2.52 22.62 11.15
C HIS A 309 3.26 21.35 11.61
N LEU A 310 2.70 20.15 11.40
CA LEU A 310 3.38 18.91 11.68
C LEU A 310 4.33 18.54 10.54
N TRP A 311 5.61 18.45 10.86
CA TRP A 311 6.62 17.91 9.96
C TRP A 311 6.54 16.38 9.95
N GLY A 312 6.67 15.79 8.75
CA GLY A 312 6.88 14.35 8.63
C GLY A 312 8.25 13.92 9.17
N LYS A 313 8.45 12.62 9.32
CA LYS A 313 9.71 11.97 9.68
C LYS A 313 10.15 11.04 8.56
N TYR A 314 11.44 11.04 8.22
CA TYR A 314 11.92 10.36 7.03
C TYR A 314 13.19 9.57 7.30
N TYR A 315 13.16 8.28 6.91
CA TYR A 315 14.34 7.45 6.74
C TYR A 315 14.65 7.36 5.25
N VAL A 316 15.81 7.85 4.80
CA VAL A 316 16.14 7.97 3.38
C VAL A 316 17.55 7.42 3.15
N THR A 317 17.66 6.31 2.42
CA THR A 317 18.95 5.65 2.16
C THR A 317 18.95 4.82 0.88
N GLY A 318 20.14 4.64 0.28
CA GLY A 318 20.36 3.73 -0.82
C GLY A 318 19.69 4.10 -2.14
N ASN A 319 19.04 5.26 -2.24
CA ASN A 319 18.40 5.70 -3.46
C ASN A 319 19.45 6.13 -4.49
N VAL A 320 19.29 5.68 -5.72
CA VAL A 320 20.21 5.94 -6.83
C VAL A 320 19.58 6.88 -7.83
N ASN A 321 20.30 7.91 -8.24
CA ASN A 321 19.97 8.72 -9.41
C ASN A 321 20.96 8.40 -10.52
N SER A 322 20.49 7.87 -11.63
CA SER A 322 21.35 7.36 -12.72
C SER A 322 22.19 8.44 -13.41
N LYS A 323 21.81 9.70 -13.27
CA LYS A 323 22.50 10.84 -13.92
C LYS A 323 23.33 11.67 -12.95
N TYR A 324 22.98 11.70 -11.68
CA TYR A 324 23.59 12.61 -10.69
C TYR A 324 24.15 11.79 -9.51
N SER A 325 25.48 11.55 -9.55
CA SER A 325 26.17 10.75 -8.53
C SER A 325 26.26 11.43 -7.16
N ASP A 326 26.18 12.77 -7.11
CA ASP A 326 26.21 13.55 -5.87
C ASP A 326 24.99 13.25 -4.98
N VAL A 327 23.77 13.20 -5.54
CA VAL A 327 22.59 12.82 -4.77
C VAL A 327 22.56 11.32 -4.43
N THR A 328 23.14 10.48 -5.28
CA THR A 328 23.30 9.04 -4.98
C THR A 328 24.19 8.83 -3.76
N SER A 329 25.31 9.53 -3.67
CA SER A 329 26.22 9.43 -2.54
C SER A 329 25.72 10.15 -1.28
N ASN A 330 24.82 11.12 -1.41
CA ASN A 330 24.25 11.89 -0.30
C ASN A 330 22.76 12.15 -0.49
N ASN A 331 21.96 11.12 -0.27
CA ASN A 331 20.50 11.18 -0.43
C ASN A 331 19.87 12.26 0.42
N TRP A 332 20.33 12.43 1.67
CA TRP A 332 19.69 13.34 2.63
C TRP A 332 19.97 14.80 2.30
N THR A 333 21.23 15.20 2.21
CA THR A 333 21.60 16.61 2.09
C THR A 333 21.15 17.20 0.75
N ILE A 334 21.28 16.43 -0.34
CA ILE A 334 21.03 16.89 -1.71
C ILE A 334 19.61 16.54 -2.16
N GLY A 335 19.14 15.33 -1.83
CA GLY A 335 17.87 14.79 -2.35
C GLY A 335 16.63 15.26 -1.59
N ILE A 336 16.77 15.63 -0.30
CA ILE A 336 15.65 16.11 0.52
C ILE A 336 15.67 17.65 0.49
N ILE A 337 14.62 18.23 -0.06
CA ILE A 337 14.49 19.67 -0.25
C ILE A 337 13.21 20.20 0.41
N ASN A 338 13.23 21.50 0.74
CA ASN A 338 12.04 22.21 1.18
C ASN A 338 11.13 22.50 -0.02
N GLN A 339 9.84 22.22 0.12
CA GLN A 339 8.82 22.57 -0.88
C GLN A 339 7.91 23.71 -0.44
N ILE A 340 8.02 24.17 0.79
CA ILE A 340 7.15 25.20 1.33
C ILE A 340 7.79 26.56 1.06
N ASP A 341 6.98 27.49 0.53
CA ASP A 341 7.35 28.89 0.48
C ASP A 341 7.52 29.41 1.92
N ALA A 342 8.62 30.08 2.21
CA ALA A 342 8.92 30.66 3.51
C ALA A 342 7.82 31.63 4.00
N ASN A 343 7.06 32.24 3.08
CA ASN A 343 5.96 33.13 3.41
C ASN A 343 4.64 32.41 3.74
N SER A 344 4.53 31.11 3.46
CA SER A 344 3.32 30.32 3.70
C SER A 344 3.42 29.41 4.92
N CYS A 345 4.54 29.45 5.63
CA CYS A 345 4.80 28.66 6.82
C CYS A 345 5.12 29.59 7.99
N ASP A 346 4.46 29.41 9.13
CA ASP A 346 4.77 30.14 10.39
C ASP A 346 6.12 29.75 10.98
N GLY A 347 6.89 28.94 10.30
CA GLY A 347 8.25 28.57 10.60
C GLY A 347 9.06 28.36 9.32
N THR A 348 10.32 28.74 9.35
CA THR A 348 11.24 28.50 8.24
C THR A 348 11.76 27.07 8.30
N PHE A 349 11.84 26.40 7.14
CA PHE A 349 12.57 25.15 7.00
C PHE A 349 14.08 25.45 7.14
N THR A 350 14.57 25.29 8.35
CA THR A 350 15.99 25.51 8.70
C THR A 350 16.77 24.20 8.62
N GLN A 351 18.10 24.26 8.72
CA GLN A 351 18.92 23.05 8.89
C GLN A 351 18.52 22.28 10.16
N ALA A 352 18.22 22.96 11.26
CA ALA A 352 17.73 22.33 12.47
C ALA A 352 16.41 21.58 12.27
N THR A 353 15.47 22.15 11.50
CA THR A 353 14.25 21.45 11.09
C THR A 353 14.58 20.21 10.29
N LYS A 354 15.46 20.34 9.28
CA LYS A 354 15.87 19.23 8.43
C LYS A 354 16.53 18.11 9.23
N ASP A 355 17.35 18.44 10.22
CA ASP A 355 18.00 17.46 11.09
C ASP A 355 16.99 16.75 12.03
N SER A 356 16.00 17.50 12.53
CA SER A 356 14.98 16.97 13.44
C SER A 356 13.98 15.99 12.80
N ILE A 357 13.82 16.02 11.48
CA ILE A 357 12.89 15.15 10.74
C ILE A 357 13.59 13.92 10.16
N LYS A 358 14.90 13.82 10.28
CA LYS A 358 15.68 12.66 9.85
C LYS A 358 15.55 11.52 10.85
N LEU A 359 15.26 10.34 10.34
CA LEU A 359 15.31 9.12 11.14
C LEU A 359 16.65 8.40 10.92
N ASP A 360 17.27 7.96 12.01
CA ASP A 360 18.52 7.17 11.98
C ASP A 360 18.26 5.69 11.69
N LYS A 361 17.03 5.25 11.92
CA LYS A 361 16.56 3.87 11.65
C LYS A 361 15.27 3.95 10.84
N PRO A 362 14.98 2.94 10.00
CA PRO A 362 13.68 2.87 9.35
C PRO A 362 12.56 2.73 10.39
N MET A 363 11.38 3.29 10.08
CA MET A 363 10.18 2.88 10.80
C MET A 363 9.94 1.38 10.58
N ASP A 364 9.25 0.74 11.50
CA ASP A 364 8.88 -0.66 11.39
C ASP A 364 7.96 -0.88 10.18
N PHE A 365 8.18 -1.97 9.45
CA PHE A 365 7.42 -2.33 8.26
C PHE A 365 7.30 -3.85 8.14
N VAL A 366 6.22 -4.29 7.52
CA VAL A 366 5.95 -5.72 7.30
C VAL A 366 6.91 -6.27 6.27
N LEU A 367 7.24 -7.56 6.39
CA LEU A 367 8.21 -8.28 5.56
C LEU A 367 8.13 -7.85 4.08
N THR A 368 9.25 -7.38 3.57
CA THR A 368 9.39 -6.92 2.19
C THR A 368 10.79 -7.26 1.68
N THR A 369 10.87 -7.93 0.56
CA THR A 369 12.15 -8.19 -0.12
C THR A 369 12.75 -6.87 -0.59
N THR A 370 14.01 -6.67 -0.24
CA THR A 370 14.74 -5.43 -0.54
C THR A 370 15.94 -5.76 -1.40
N HIS A 371 15.96 -5.25 -2.60
CA HIS A 371 17.11 -5.30 -3.52
C HIS A 371 18.00 -4.07 -3.37
N SER A 372 19.22 -4.13 -3.90
CA SER A 372 19.93 -2.89 -4.24
C SER A 372 19.10 -2.08 -5.25
N ALA A 373 19.25 -0.77 -5.29
CA ALA A 373 18.52 0.05 -6.27
C ALA A 373 18.82 -0.37 -7.73
N ALA A 374 20.03 -0.84 -8.02
CA ALA A 374 20.41 -1.29 -9.35
C ALA A 374 19.75 -2.64 -9.72
N ASP A 375 19.70 -3.58 -8.79
CA ASP A 375 19.00 -4.86 -9.00
C ASP A 375 17.49 -4.64 -9.10
N ALA A 376 16.91 -3.79 -8.23
CA ALA A 376 15.50 -3.40 -8.30
C ALA A 376 15.15 -2.81 -9.68
N TYR A 377 16.02 -1.96 -10.25
CA TYR A 377 15.81 -1.42 -11.59
C TYR A 377 15.65 -2.54 -12.63
N GLN A 378 16.48 -3.56 -12.62
CA GLN A 378 16.36 -4.69 -13.55
C GLN A 378 15.08 -5.49 -13.28
N ARG A 379 14.84 -5.88 -12.03
CA ARG A 379 13.67 -6.69 -11.64
C ARG A 379 12.34 -6.00 -11.95
N VAL A 380 12.24 -4.70 -11.68
CA VAL A 380 11.05 -3.92 -12.01
C VAL A 380 10.81 -3.89 -13.52
N LEU A 381 11.83 -3.68 -14.33
CA LEU A 381 11.69 -3.69 -15.79
C LEU A 381 11.36 -5.08 -16.33
N ASP A 382 11.75 -6.14 -15.66
CA ASP A 382 11.47 -7.50 -16.11
C ASP A 382 10.07 -7.96 -15.66
N TYR A 383 9.58 -7.55 -14.49
CA TYR A 383 8.41 -8.17 -13.87
C TYR A 383 7.24 -7.23 -13.53
N ALA A 384 7.40 -5.91 -13.52
CA ALA A 384 6.30 -5.01 -13.18
C ALA A 384 5.19 -4.96 -14.25
N GLY A 385 3.98 -4.58 -13.82
CA GLY A 385 2.78 -4.53 -14.64
C GLY A 385 2.12 -5.90 -14.80
N ALA A 386 1.14 -5.99 -15.71
CA ALA A 386 0.48 -7.25 -16.07
C ALA A 386 1.43 -8.16 -16.86
N SER A 387 2.54 -8.54 -16.21
CA SER A 387 3.74 -9.10 -16.83
C SER A 387 3.62 -10.58 -17.22
N LEU A 388 2.54 -11.26 -16.84
CA LEU A 388 2.27 -12.61 -17.34
C LEU A 388 2.19 -12.61 -18.87
N HIS A 389 1.50 -11.59 -19.44
CA HIS A 389 1.45 -11.29 -20.85
C HIS A 389 1.47 -9.77 -21.04
N ARG A 390 2.63 -9.18 -21.21
CA ARG A 390 2.73 -7.74 -21.46
C ARG A 390 2.16 -7.39 -22.83
N ASP A 391 1.35 -6.33 -22.86
CA ASP A 391 0.92 -5.76 -24.13
C ASP A 391 1.97 -4.78 -24.71
N SER A 392 1.76 -4.36 -25.96
CA SER A 392 2.70 -3.49 -26.67
C SER A 392 2.91 -2.13 -25.99
N PHE A 393 1.96 -1.64 -25.19
CA PHE A 393 2.11 -0.38 -24.46
C PHE A 393 2.98 -0.55 -23.22
N ASP A 394 2.80 -1.61 -22.43
CA ASP A 394 3.67 -1.90 -21.28
C ASP A 394 5.11 -2.17 -21.77
N GLU A 395 5.26 -2.92 -22.85
CA GLU A 395 6.58 -3.14 -23.48
C GLU A 395 7.23 -1.82 -23.93
N LEU A 396 6.46 -0.88 -24.49
CA LEU A 396 6.94 0.44 -24.85
C LEU A 396 7.44 1.21 -23.60
N MET A 397 6.68 1.22 -22.50
CA MET A 397 7.07 1.91 -21.25
C MET A 397 8.35 1.32 -20.65
N VAL A 398 8.48 0.00 -20.65
CA VAL A 398 9.68 -0.71 -20.22
C VAL A 398 10.86 -0.40 -21.14
N SER A 399 10.66 -0.44 -22.46
CA SER A 399 11.70 -0.16 -23.46
C SER A 399 12.21 1.27 -23.36
N ASP A 400 11.32 2.26 -23.29
CA ASP A 400 11.68 3.66 -23.10
C ASP A 400 12.46 3.88 -21.79
N THR A 401 11.99 3.24 -20.71
CA THR A 401 12.69 3.29 -19.42
C THR A 401 14.08 2.66 -19.53
N ARG A 402 14.20 1.50 -20.16
CA ARG A 402 15.48 0.77 -20.31
C ARG A 402 16.49 1.55 -21.14
N SER A 403 16.07 2.07 -22.28
CA SER A 403 16.91 2.84 -23.20
C SER A 403 17.16 4.28 -22.76
N GLY A 404 16.34 4.84 -21.88
CA GLY A 404 16.40 6.25 -21.49
C GLY A 404 15.81 7.19 -22.54
N THR A 405 14.85 6.71 -23.33
CA THR A 405 14.20 7.42 -24.44
C THR A 405 12.75 7.82 -24.11
N ALA A 406 12.10 8.52 -25.02
CA ALA A 406 10.68 8.80 -25.01
C ALA A 406 10.19 8.74 -26.46
N THR A 407 9.51 7.67 -26.80
CA THR A 407 9.10 7.37 -28.17
C THR A 407 8.03 8.34 -28.67
N TYR A 408 7.05 8.65 -27.82
CA TYR A 408 5.94 9.53 -28.17
C TYR A 408 5.93 10.81 -27.31
N THR A 409 5.37 11.88 -27.87
CA THR A 409 5.30 13.19 -27.20
C THR A 409 4.09 13.95 -27.71
N GLY A 410 3.27 14.44 -26.80
CA GLY A 410 2.14 15.29 -27.09
C GLY A 410 2.56 16.67 -27.58
N LYS A 411 1.76 17.28 -28.42
CA LYS A 411 2.03 18.62 -28.99
C LYS A 411 2.24 19.66 -27.88
N GLY A 412 3.37 20.35 -27.94
CA GLY A 412 3.72 21.43 -27.00
C GLY A 412 4.26 20.96 -25.66
N LEU A 413 4.52 19.67 -25.48
CA LEU A 413 5.00 19.10 -24.24
C LEU A 413 6.49 18.72 -24.29
N SER A 414 7.08 18.50 -23.14
CA SER A 414 8.39 17.86 -23.00
C SER A 414 8.32 16.39 -23.39
N LYS A 415 9.44 15.85 -23.86
CA LYS A 415 9.52 14.49 -24.40
C LYS A 415 8.98 13.42 -23.42
N GLY A 416 8.10 12.59 -23.92
CA GLY A 416 7.48 11.49 -23.16
C GLY A 416 6.16 11.85 -22.48
N PHE A 417 5.81 13.14 -22.36
CA PHE A 417 4.51 13.55 -21.85
C PHE A 417 3.53 13.65 -23.01
N ILE A 418 2.27 13.25 -22.78
CA ILE A 418 1.21 13.20 -23.80
C ILE A 418 -0.04 13.95 -23.33
N ASN A 419 -0.86 14.42 -24.29
CA ASN A 419 -2.13 15.08 -24.02
C ASN A 419 -3.31 14.13 -24.08
N SER A 420 -3.18 13.10 -24.90
CA SER A 420 -4.19 12.07 -25.16
C SER A 420 -3.49 10.76 -25.47
N GLN A 421 -4.12 9.63 -25.19
CA GLN A 421 -3.66 8.31 -25.61
C GLN A 421 -3.42 8.23 -27.14
N GLU A 422 -4.10 9.08 -27.91
CA GLU A 422 -3.92 9.19 -29.37
C GLU A 422 -2.54 9.72 -29.79
N ASP A 423 -1.83 10.41 -28.89
CA ASP A 423 -0.45 10.86 -29.15
C ASP A 423 0.54 9.68 -29.30
N ASN A 424 0.13 8.46 -28.90
CA ASN A 424 0.91 7.23 -29.10
C ASN A 424 0.73 6.61 -30.49
N LYS A 425 0.03 7.27 -31.41
CA LYS A 425 -0.19 6.74 -32.75
C LYS A 425 1.13 6.67 -33.53
N PRO A 426 1.56 5.48 -33.99
CA PRO A 426 2.76 5.36 -34.81
C PRO A 426 2.63 6.09 -36.14
N ALA A 427 3.72 6.63 -36.65
CA ALA A 427 3.73 7.21 -37.99
C ALA A 427 3.36 6.14 -39.04
N GLY A 428 2.41 6.44 -39.90
CA GLY A 428 1.92 5.50 -40.90
C GLY A 428 0.98 4.41 -40.39
N ALA A 429 0.52 4.51 -39.14
CA ALA A 429 -0.47 3.58 -38.60
C ALA A 429 -1.76 3.62 -39.44
N ALA A 430 -2.44 2.48 -39.54
CA ALA A 430 -3.70 2.32 -40.25
C ALA A 430 -4.79 3.31 -39.78
N ALA A 431 -5.80 3.55 -40.59
CA ALA A 431 -6.86 4.51 -40.28
C ALA A 431 -7.70 4.07 -39.09
N ASP A 432 -7.82 2.79 -38.86
CA ASP A 432 -8.54 2.12 -37.79
C ASP A 432 -7.67 1.82 -36.55
N TRP A 433 -6.44 2.39 -36.51
CA TRP A 433 -5.56 2.22 -35.34
C TRP A 433 -6.27 2.68 -34.07
N ASN A 434 -6.12 1.89 -32.99
CA ASN A 434 -6.66 2.16 -31.67
C ASN A 434 -5.51 2.27 -30.66
N ALA A 435 -5.60 3.23 -29.74
CA ALA A 435 -4.60 3.42 -28.69
C ALA A 435 -4.54 2.23 -27.72
N TRP A 436 -5.68 1.59 -27.44
CA TRP A 436 -5.71 0.39 -26.61
C TRP A 436 -5.16 -0.80 -27.39
N PRO A 437 -4.06 -1.43 -26.92
CA PRO A 437 -3.51 -2.60 -27.59
C PRO A 437 -4.54 -3.72 -27.75
N THR A 438 -4.50 -4.41 -28.88
CA THR A 438 -5.28 -5.64 -29.06
C THR A 438 -4.79 -6.70 -28.08
N LEU A 439 -5.71 -7.25 -27.31
CA LEU A 439 -5.46 -8.38 -26.40
C LEU A 439 -6.17 -9.61 -27.00
N ASN A 440 -5.37 -10.58 -27.45
CA ASN A 440 -5.89 -11.78 -28.09
C ASN A 440 -6.42 -12.74 -27.01
N ALA A 441 -7.59 -13.31 -27.28
CA ALA A 441 -8.14 -14.38 -26.46
C ALA A 441 -7.77 -15.74 -27.04
N THR A 442 -7.50 -16.71 -26.17
CA THR A 442 -7.52 -18.13 -26.51
C THR A 442 -8.79 -18.77 -25.95
N GLU A 443 -9.04 -20.01 -26.29
CA GLU A 443 -10.14 -20.77 -25.69
C GLU A 443 -9.88 -20.93 -24.18
N ALA A 444 -10.90 -20.70 -23.37
CA ALA A 444 -10.81 -20.94 -21.95
C ALA A 444 -10.68 -22.44 -21.67
N PRO A 445 -9.85 -22.88 -20.72
CA PRO A 445 -9.82 -24.26 -20.28
C PRO A 445 -11.20 -24.71 -19.80
N ALA A 446 -11.53 -26.00 -20.00
CA ALA A 446 -12.76 -26.58 -19.46
C ALA A 446 -12.74 -26.54 -17.93
N ASP A 447 -13.84 -26.10 -17.34
CA ASP A 447 -14.11 -26.04 -15.90
C ASP A 447 -15.58 -26.45 -15.75
N THR A 448 -15.79 -27.75 -15.50
CA THR A 448 -17.11 -28.40 -15.60
C THR A 448 -18.03 -28.01 -14.44
N ASP A 449 -17.49 -27.82 -13.25
CA ASP A 449 -18.27 -27.50 -12.06
C ASP A 449 -18.26 -26.00 -11.71
N GLY A 450 -17.43 -25.22 -12.37
CA GLY A 450 -17.40 -23.76 -12.27
C GLY A 450 -16.76 -23.21 -11.00
N ASP A 451 -15.80 -23.92 -10.43
CA ASP A 451 -15.10 -23.53 -9.21
C ASP A 451 -13.82 -22.69 -9.49
N GLY A 452 -13.53 -22.44 -10.76
CA GLY A 452 -12.41 -21.61 -11.21
C GLY A 452 -11.11 -22.37 -11.44
N MET A 453 -11.12 -23.69 -11.30
CA MET A 453 -10.01 -24.56 -11.63
C MET A 453 -10.31 -25.35 -12.90
N PRO A 454 -9.37 -25.50 -13.84
CA PRO A 454 -9.59 -26.36 -15.03
C PRO A 454 -9.68 -27.85 -14.68
N ASP A 455 -10.58 -28.57 -15.34
CA ASP A 455 -10.76 -30.05 -15.20
C ASP A 455 -9.44 -30.83 -15.28
N GLU A 456 -8.55 -30.41 -16.21
CA GLU A 456 -7.23 -31.03 -16.39
C GLU A 456 -6.32 -30.79 -15.17
N TRP A 457 -6.33 -29.57 -14.64
CA TRP A 457 -5.54 -29.23 -13.46
C TRP A 457 -6.03 -30.00 -12.23
N GLU A 458 -7.33 -30.04 -12.01
CA GLU A 458 -7.93 -30.78 -10.91
C GLU A 458 -7.60 -32.28 -10.97
N THR A 459 -7.78 -32.89 -12.14
CA THR A 459 -7.42 -34.30 -12.37
C THR A 459 -5.95 -34.57 -12.05
N ALA A 460 -5.06 -33.67 -12.49
CA ALA A 460 -3.62 -33.78 -12.23
C ALA A 460 -3.26 -33.66 -10.74
N HIS A 461 -4.10 -32.97 -9.95
CA HIS A 461 -3.89 -32.75 -8.52
C HIS A 461 -4.77 -33.66 -7.64
N GLY A 462 -5.50 -34.63 -8.24
CA GLY A 462 -6.32 -35.59 -7.52
C GLY A 462 -7.62 -35.01 -6.95
N LEU A 463 -8.09 -33.89 -7.53
CA LEU A 463 -9.36 -33.26 -7.23
C LEU A 463 -10.47 -33.79 -8.16
N ASN A 464 -11.70 -33.38 -7.94
CA ASN A 464 -12.87 -33.92 -8.69
C ASN A 464 -13.48 -32.82 -9.59
N PRO A 465 -13.24 -32.83 -10.93
CA PRO A 465 -13.75 -31.82 -11.87
C PRO A 465 -15.29 -31.69 -11.95
N SER A 466 -16.03 -32.40 -11.14
CA SER A 466 -17.49 -32.34 -11.08
C SER A 466 -17.99 -31.97 -9.68
N SER A 467 -17.13 -31.39 -8.82
CA SER A 467 -17.49 -31.09 -7.44
C SER A 467 -16.87 -29.75 -6.99
N ALA A 468 -17.51 -28.63 -7.30
CA ALA A 468 -17.07 -27.28 -6.91
C ALA A 468 -16.79 -27.08 -5.39
N ALA A 469 -17.07 -28.06 -4.56
CA ALA A 469 -16.84 -27.95 -3.12
C ALA A 469 -15.36 -28.08 -2.75
N ASP A 470 -14.55 -28.73 -3.56
CA ASP A 470 -13.13 -28.96 -3.26
C ASP A 470 -12.27 -27.72 -3.58
N GLY A 471 -12.73 -26.80 -4.46
CA GLY A 471 -12.07 -25.54 -4.73
C GLY A 471 -11.84 -24.69 -3.49
N ASN A 472 -12.75 -24.72 -2.52
CA ASN A 472 -12.62 -24.01 -1.26
C ASN A 472 -12.00 -24.83 -0.13
N THR A 473 -11.57 -26.08 -0.41
CA THR A 473 -10.87 -26.89 0.60
C THR A 473 -9.51 -26.27 0.93
N MET A 474 -9.28 -26.06 2.23
CA MET A 474 -8.05 -25.42 2.74
C MET A 474 -6.93 -26.45 2.83
N GLY A 475 -5.80 -26.14 2.21
CA GLY A 475 -4.55 -26.88 2.36
C GLY A 475 -3.84 -26.63 3.70
N ALA A 476 -2.83 -27.43 3.98
CA ALA A 476 -2.00 -27.27 5.18
C ALA A 476 -1.15 -25.96 5.16
N ASP A 477 -0.96 -25.38 4.00
CA ASP A 477 -0.29 -24.10 3.78
C ASP A 477 -1.20 -22.87 4.00
N GLY A 478 -2.49 -23.12 4.32
CA GLY A 478 -3.49 -22.07 4.57
C GLY A 478 -4.09 -21.44 3.32
N TYR A 479 -3.84 -22.01 2.14
CA TYR A 479 -4.50 -21.63 0.89
C TYR A 479 -5.61 -22.62 0.52
N THR A 480 -6.64 -22.13 -0.16
CA THR A 480 -7.62 -22.99 -0.80
C THR A 480 -7.06 -23.63 -2.07
N ASN A 481 -7.64 -24.76 -2.54
CA ASN A 481 -7.19 -25.37 -3.79
C ASN A 481 -7.26 -24.40 -4.97
N LEU A 482 -8.32 -23.58 -5.03
CA LEU A 482 -8.42 -22.50 -6.02
C LEU A 482 -7.23 -21.54 -5.92
N GLU A 483 -6.85 -21.09 -4.72
CA GLU A 483 -5.70 -20.21 -4.56
C GLU A 483 -4.39 -20.88 -4.96
N VAL A 484 -4.22 -22.17 -4.70
CA VAL A 484 -3.07 -22.95 -5.18
C VAL A 484 -3.01 -22.95 -6.71
N TYR A 485 -4.14 -23.15 -7.38
CA TYR A 485 -4.23 -23.03 -8.85
C TYR A 485 -3.87 -21.61 -9.32
N LEU A 486 -4.51 -20.58 -8.77
CA LEU A 486 -4.27 -19.19 -9.16
C LEU A 486 -2.79 -18.77 -8.99
N ASN A 487 -2.15 -19.28 -7.94
CA ASN A 487 -0.74 -18.99 -7.66
C ASN A 487 0.19 -19.77 -8.59
N SER A 488 -0.19 -20.97 -9.01
CA SER A 488 0.60 -21.78 -9.95
C SER A 488 0.76 -21.11 -11.32
N LEU A 489 -0.24 -20.32 -11.77
CA LEU A 489 -0.21 -19.59 -13.04
C LEU A 489 0.93 -18.56 -13.12
N VAL A 490 1.40 -18.07 -11.98
CA VAL A 490 2.41 -17.00 -11.89
C VAL A 490 3.62 -17.38 -11.04
N ALA A 491 3.75 -18.67 -10.71
CA ALA A 491 4.81 -19.17 -9.82
C ALA A 491 6.22 -18.86 -10.33
N ASP A 492 6.44 -18.95 -11.64
CA ASP A 492 7.74 -18.65 -12.26
C ASP A 492 8.12 -17.16 -12.12
N ILE A 493 7.18 -16.25 -12.34
CA ILE A 493 7.38 -14.81 -12.13
C ILE A 493 7.68 -14.57 -10.66
N THR A 494 6.83 -15.09 -9.76
CA THR A 494 6.99 -14.94 -8.30
C THR A 494 8.35 -15.44 -7.82
N GLY A 495 8.83 -16.58 -8.32
CA GLY A 495 10.13 -17.13 -7.95
C GLY A 495 11.29 -16.23 -8.38
N ARG A 496 11.27 -15.74 -9.63
CA ARG A 496 12.38 -14.98 -10.21
C ARG A 496 12.43 -13.53 -9.76
N GLN A 497 11.29 -12.88 -9.52
CA GLN A 497 11.26 -11.45 -9.16
C GLN A 497 12.00 -11.14 -7.86
N TYR A 498 12.11 -12.09 -6.95
CA TYR A 498 12.77 -11.93 -5.65
C TYR A 498 14.25 -12.35 -5.61
N GLU A 499 14.77 -12.92 -6.69
CA GLU A 499 16.16 -13.36 -6.74
C GLU A 499 17.14 -12.22 -6.48
N GLY A 500 18.09 -12.44 -5.59
CA GLY A 500 19.11 -11.46 -5.19
C GLY A 500 18.64 -10.42 -4.17
N GLY A 501 17.36 -10.44 -3.80
CA GLY A 501 16.83 -9.58 -2.74
C GLY A 501 17.04 -10.17 -1.35
N GLN A 502 16.95 -9.30 -0.34
CA GLN A 502 17.01 -9.68 1.07
C GLN A 502 15.67 -9.39 1.73
N GLN A 503 15.06 -10.37 2.37
CA GLN A 503 13.84 -10.16 3.14
C GLN A 503 14.14 -9.34 4.39
N MET A 504 13.38 -8.27 4.58
CA MET A 504 13.51 -7.32 5.70
C MET A 504 12.12 -6.97 6.23
N GLY A 505 12.05 -6.58 7.49
CA GLY A 505 10.77 -6.27 8.15
C GLY A 505 10.34 -7.38 9.11
N TYR A 506 9.11 -7.28 9.62
CA TYR A 506 8.52 -8.26 10.53
C TYR A 506 7.44 -9.09 9.85
N ILE A 507 7.11 -10.24 10.42
CA ILE A 507 5.97 -11.09 10.05
C ILE A 507 4.89 -10.96 11.12
N VAL A 508 3.62 -11.20 10.73
CA VAL A 508 2.49 -11.29 11.67
C VAL A 508 2.21 -12.76 11.96
N GLU A 509 2.24 -13.13 13.21
CA GLU A 509 2.10 -14.50 13.67
C GLU A 509 0.63 -14.91 13.83
N VAL A 510 0.31 -16.21 13.68
CA VAL A 510 -1.03 -16.75 13.96
C VAL A 510 -1.35 -16.51 15.43
N GLY A 511 -2.54 -15.96 15.71
CA GLY A 511 -2.97 -15.61 17.06
C GLY A 511 -2.41 -14.30 17.60
N SER A 512 -1.50 -13.63 16.87
CA SER A 512 -1.27 -12.21 17.07
C SER A 512 -2.43 -11.46 16.42
N GLU A 513 -3.21 -10.71 17.20
CA GLU A 513 -4.01 -9.65 16.59
C GLU A 513 -3.05 -8.71 15.85
N PRO A 514 -3.42 -8.18 14.66
CA PRO A 514 -2.63 -7.12 14.06
C PRO A 514 -2.41 -6.09 15.15
N GLU A 515 -1.15 -5.71 15.41
CA GLU A 515 -0.86 -4.60 16.31
C GLU A 515 -1.54 -3.36 15.74
N LEU A 516 -2.76 -3.12 16.20
CA LEU A 516 -3.43 -1.86 15.98
C LEU A 516 -2.63 -0.84 16.77
N THR A 517 -1.74 -0.15 16.10
CA THR A 517 -0.92 0.90 16.71
C THR A 517 -1.76 2.09 17.19
N ALA A 518 -3.03 2.16 16.74
CA ALA A 518 -4.00 3.16 17.19
C ALA A 518 -5.45 2.68 17.05
N TYR A 519 -6.26 2.94 18.08
CA TYR A 519 -7.73 2.73 18.04
C TYR A 519 -8.43 4.07 17.94
N ASP A 520 -9.29 4.23 16.94
CA ASP A 520 -10.24 5.33 16.88
C ASP A 520 -11.49 5.00 17.69
N ILE A 521 -11.68 5.70 18.79
CA ILE A 521 -12.83 5.51 19.67
C ILE A 521 -13.93 6.56 19.41
N GLY A 522 -13.66 7.52 18.53
CA GLY A 522 -14.57 8.66 18.28
C GLY A 522 -15.71 8.37 17.32
N GLN A 523 -15.77 7.20 16.71
CA GLN A 523 -16.89 6.82 15.85
C GLN A 523 -17.58 5.58 16.41
N GLN A 524 -18.70 5.80 17.10
CA GLN A 524 -19.64 4.72 17.41
C GLN A 524 -20.64 4.58 16.28
N THR A 525 -20.80 3.37 15.76
CA THR A 525 -21.88 3.05 14.85
C THR A 525 -23.08 2.60 15.67
N SER A 526 -24.21 3.32 15.57
CA SER A 526 -25.47 2.90 16.15
C SER A 526 -25.99 1.65 15.45
N ASN A 527 -26.31 0.63 16.20
CA ASN A 527 -26.89 -0.62 15.67
C ASN A 527 -28.41 -0.51 15.48
N GLY A 528 -29.03 0.64 15.77
CA GLY A 528 -30.47 0.86 15.61
C GLY A 528 -31.35 0.29 16.72
N ASP A 529 -30.80 -0.48 17.65
CA ASP A 529 -31.50 -1.10 18.81
C ASP A 529 -31.15 -0.43 20.15
N GLY A 530 -30.47 0.72 20.10
CA GLY A 530 -29.98 1.43 21.28
C GLY A 530 -28.60 0.98 21.74
N THR A 531 -27.98 0.01 21.03
CA THR A 531 -26.59 -0.39 21.24
C THR A 531 -25.66 0.25 20.22
N PHE A 532 -24.37 0.31 20.54
CA PHE A 532 -23.36 0.90 19.68
C PHE A 532 -22.16 -0.06 19.56
N THR A 533 -21.65 -0.21 18.35
CA THR A 533 -20.36 -0.85 18.09
C THR A 533 -19.27 0.22 18.00
N GLY A 534 -18.16 0.00 18.69
CA GLY A 534 -17.04 0.95 18.79
C GLY A 534 -16.89 1.53 20.20
N GLY A 535 -15.82 1.36 20.71
CA GLY A 535 -15.02 1.59 21.89
C GLY A 535 -15.45 2.45 23.06
N PHE A 536 -16.41 3.31 23.08
CA PHE A 536 -16.72 4.13 24.26
C PHE A 536 -17.95 3.66 25.03
N LYS A 537 -17.77 3.08 26.23
CA LYS A 537 -18.86 2.97 27.22
C LYS A 537 -18.69 4.09 28.25
N SER A 538 -19.56 5.09 28.24
CA SER A 538 -19.73 6.00 29.33
C SER A 538 -20.47 5.29 30.49
N ASN A 539 -20.10 5.55 31.73
CA ASN A 539 -20.87 5.13 32.91
C ASN A 539 -22.24 5.82 32.97
N ASN A 540 -22.56 6.65 32.01
CA ASN A 540 -23.87 7.25 31.80
C ASN A 540 -24.54 6.57 30.60
N THR A 541 -25.83 6.30 30.74
CA THR A 541 -26.71 5.63 29.76
C THR A 541 -26.93 6.36 28.45
N SER A 542 -26.30 7.51 28.22
CA SER A 542 -26.37 8.26 26.96
C SER A 542 -25.16 9.20 26.80
N PRO A 543 -24.18 8.90 25.96
CA PRO A 543 -23.26 9.93 25.54
C PRO A 543 -24.03 11.00 24.78
N ALA A 544 -23.90 12.29 25.17
CA ALA A 544 -24.48 13.38 24.42
C ALA A 544 -23.62 13.60 23.17
N TYR A 545 -24.15 13.23 22.00
CA TYR A 545 -23.55 13.57 20.73
C TYR A 545 -23.91 15.01 20.35
N GLY A 546 -22.94 15.81 19.95
CA GLY A 546 -23.20 17.06 19.27
C GLY A 546 -23.74 16.77 17.87
N SER A 547 -24.51 17.69 17.31
CA SER A 547 -25.00 17.64 15.92
C SER A 547 -23.88 17.59 14.88
N ASP A 548 -22.65 17.84 15.32
CA ASP A 548 -21.40 17.83 14.54
C ASP A 548 -20.58 16.54 14.71
N GLY A 549 -21.17 15.48 15.29
CA GLY A 549 -20.51 14.19 15.50
C GLY A 549 -19.56 14.13 16.71
N THR A 550 -19.48 15.19 17.51
CA THR A 550 -18.63 15.21 18.71
C THR A 550 -19.24 14.46 19.88
N ILE A 551 -18.38 13.86 20.70
CA ILE A 551 -18.75 13.31 22.00
C ILE A 551 -18.54 14.41 23.03
N LYS A 552 -19.61 14.80 23.75
CA LYS A 552 -19.55 15.78 24.82
C LYS A 552 -19.31 15.10 26.17
N TYR A 553 -18.22 15.46 26.80
CA TYR A 553 -17.88 15.03 28.16
C TYR A 553 -18.39 16.06 29.17
N SER A 554 -19.27 15.64 30.07
CA SER A 554 -19.78 16.51 31.12
C SER A 554 -18.78 16.61 32.28
N ARG A 555 -18.70 17.78 32.89
CA ARG A 555 -17.88 18.06 34.06
C ARG A 555 -18.11 17.04 35.19
N ASN A 556 -17.00 16.58 35.79
CA ASN A 556 -16.97 15.65 36.92
C ASN A 556 -17.67 14.30 36.67
N LYS A 557 -17.91 13.94 35.41
CA LYS A 557 -18.39 12.60 35.05
C LYS A 557 -17.26 11.76 34.53
N GLN A 558 -17.17 10.54 35.02
CA GLN A 558 -16.15 9.60 34.63
C GLN A 558 -16.55 8.83 33.38
N TYR A 559 -15.67 8.81 32.41
CA TYR A 559 -15.82 8.04 31.16
C TYR A 559 -14.75 6.96 31.15
N THR A 560 -15.18 5.73 30.98
CA THR A 560 -14.29 4.57 31.02
C THR A 560 -14.15 3.95 29.64
N ILE A 561 -12.91 3.77 29.22
CA ILE A 561 -12.52 3.01 28.04
C ILE A 561 -12.08 1.65 28.54
N THR A 562 -12.70 0.59 28.03
CA THR A 562 -12.22 -0.77 28.29
C THR A 562 -11.19 -1.10 27.21
N ILE A 563 -9.98 -1.39 27.63
CA ILE A 563 -8.90 -1.84 26.76
C ILE A 563 -9.07 -3.35 26.61
N PRO A 564 -9.13 -3.89 25.39
CA PRO A 564 -9.23 -5.32 25.17
C PRO A 564 -8.15 -6.11 25.87
N ASP A 565 -8.46 -7.32 26.30
CA ASP A 565 -7.51 -8.20 26.99
C ASP A 565 -6.30 -8.46 26.08
N GLY A 566 -5.11 -8.37 26.68
CA GLY A 566 -3.85 -8.55 25.96
C GLY A 566 -3.27 -7.28 25.33
N LEU A 567 -4.03 -6.18 25.29
CA LEU A 567 -3.53 -4.90 24.81
C LEU A 567 -3.05 -4.00 25.95
N GLN A 568 -2.09 -3.16 25.63
CA GLN A 568 -1.59 -2.09 26.50
C GLN A 568 -1.54 -0.80 25.69
N ILE A 569 -1.88 0.32 26.32
CA ILE A 569 -1.90 1.63 25.68
C ILE A 569 -0.73 2.45 26.20
N GLU A 570 0.16 2.88 25.30
CA GLU A 570 1.32 3.72 25.63
C GLU A 570 1.04 5.22 25.55
N ALA A 571 0.03 5.61 24.75
CA ALA A 571 -0.36 7.01 24.58
C ALA A 571 -1.81 7.14 24.18
N VAL A 572 -2.37 8.32 24.42
CA VAL A 572 -3.70 8.73 23.93
C VAL A 572 -3.56 10.02 23.15
N THR A 573 -4.11 10.07 21.93
CA THR A 573 -4.27 11.33 21.21
C THR A 573 -5.72 11.76 21.26
N ILE A 574 -5.96 12.97 21.73
CA ILE A 574 -7.29 13.58 21.84
C ILE A 574 -7.36 14.72 20.82
N TYR A 575 -8.38 14.68 19.97
CA TYR A 575 -8.71 15.76 19.06
C TYR A 575 -10.06 16.36 19.44
N GLY A 576 -10.05 17.63 19.84
CA GLY A 576 -11.25 18.27 20.30
C GLY A 576 -11.03 19.69 20.82
N TYR A 577 -11.97 20.17 21.63
CA TYR A 577 -11.89 21.47 22.28
C TYR A 577 -12.69 21.49 23.59
N CYS A 578 -12.46 22.49 24.40
CA CYS A 578 -13.24 22.80 25.58
C CYS A 578 -14.22 23.94 25.32
N ASN A 579 -15.45 23.84 25.86
CA ASN A 579 -16.54 24.81 25.63
C ASN A 579 -16.51 26.00 26.57
N GLY A 580 -15.40 26.40 27.12
CA GLY A 580 -15.35 27.56 28.05
C GLY A 580 -14.48 28.71 27.55
N ASP A 581 -14.75 29.91 28.06
CA ASP A 581 -14.06 31.16 27.69
C ASP A 581 -12.70 31.34 28.41
N GLY A 582 -12.15 30.29 29.00
CA GLY A 582 -10.95 30.38 29.83
C GLY A 582 -9.65 30.37 29.02
N ALA A 583 -8.85 31.41 29.19
CA ALA A 583 -7.52 31.53 28.56
C ALA A 583 -6.47 30.52 29.06
N THR A 584 -6.77 29.64 30.00
CA THR A 584 -5.80 28.79 30.70
C THR A 584 -5.95 27.30 30.45
N GLY A 585 -6.87 26.86 29.58
CA GLY A 585 -7.17 25.44 29.39
C GLY A 585 -7.88 24.80 30.60
N TYR A 586 -8.42 23.60 30.40
CA TYR A 586 -9.18 22.88 31.41
C TYR A 586 -8.49 21.59 31.80
N LEU A 587 -8.63 21.20 33.07
CA LEU A 587 -8.05 19.99 33.60
C LEU A 587 -8.94 18.79 33.34
N ALA A 588 -8.33 17.71 32.93
CA ALA A 588 -8.92 16.38 32.93
C ALA A 588 -8.01 15.42 33.67
N GLU A 589 -8.60 14.46 34.36
CA GLU A 589 -7.89 13.39 35.03
C GLU A 589 -7.91 12.13 34.15
N LEU A 590 -6.76 11.58 33.90
CA LEU A 590 -6.59 10.27 33.29
C LEU A 590 -6.15 9.27 34.36
N ALA A 591 -6.82 8.14 34.45
CA ALA A 591 -6.48 7.07 35.37
C ALA A 591 -6.68 5.71 34.73
N GLY A 592 -5.95 4.70 35.15
CA GLY A 592 -6.06 3.32 34.69
C GLY A 592 -5.79 2.32 35.81
N ASN A 593 -6.00 1.03 35.59
CA ASN A 593 -5.85 0.00 36.62
C ASN A 593 -4.42 -0.05 37.21
N ASN A 594 -3.42 0.26 36.43
CA ASN A 594 -2.00 0.26 36.78
C ASN A 594 -1.35 1.63 36.55
N TYR A 595 -2.15 2.67 36.40
CA TYR A 595 -1.71 4.01 36.09
C TYR A 595 -2.19 4.99 37.16
N ALA A 596 -1.26 5.68 37.82
CA ALA A 596 -1.61 6.72 38.74
C ALA A 596 -2.27 7.89 38.01
N SER A 597 -3.32 8.44 38.58
CA SER A 597 -4.04 9.59 38.04
C SER A 597 -3.08 10.74 37.69
N THR A 598 -3.21 11.24 36.47
CA THR A 598 -2.48 12.41 36.01
C THR A 598 -3.48 13.46 35.53
N ASP A 599 -3.33 14.67 36.03
CA ASP A 599 -4.03 15.83 35.53
C ASP A 599 -3.35 16.33 34.26
N TYR A 600 -4.11 16.57 33.22
CA TYR A 600 -3.58 17.21 32.01
C TYR A 600 -4.46 18.38 31.59
N VAL A 601 -3.85 19.36 30.90
CA VAL A 601 -4.51 20.57 30.46
C VAL A 601 -5.04 20.39 29.05
N TYR A 602 -6.34 20.48 28.90
CA TYR A 602 -7.01 20.46 27.59
C TYR A 602 -6.96 21.86 26.98
N PRO A 603 -6.44 22.06 25.77
CA PRO A 603 -6.34 23.40 25.18
C PRO A 603 -7.73 23.99 24.94
N PRO A 604 -7.93 25.29 25.22
CA PRO A 604 -9.16 25.99 24.87
C PRO A 604 -9.34 26.04 23.35
N ARG A 605 -10.56 26.39 22.90
CA ARG A 605 -10.71 26.87 21.53
C ARG A 605 -9.78 28.07 21.34
N ASP A 606 -9.09 28.13 20.22
CA ASP A 606 -8.45 29.36 19.85
C ASP A 606 -9.49 30.45 19.49
N ALA A 607 -9.06 31.71 19.38
CA ALA A 607 -9.92 32.84 19.05
C ALA A 607 -10.64 32.69 17.68
N ALA A 608 -10.19 31.78 16.83
CA ALA A 608 -10.79 31.42 15.54
C ALA A 608 -11.76 30.23 15.65
N GLY A 609 -11.93 29.63 16.85
CA GLY A 609 -12.80 28.47 17.08
C GLY A 609 -12.17 27.13 16.63
N ASN A 610 -10.86 27.08 16.43
CA ASN A 610 -10.18 25.88 15.95
C ASN A 610 -10.02 24.86 17.07
N ARG A 611 -9.98 23.60 16.64
CA ARG A 611 -9.81 22.40 17.46
C ARG A 611 -8.34 22.12 17.64
N ALA A 612 -7.96 21.57 18.78
CA ALA A 612 -6.59 21.18 19.05
C ALA A 612 -6.42 19.67 19.10
N THR A 613 -5.26 19.21 18.73
CA THR A 613 -4.81 17.84 18.93
C THR A 613 -3.84 17.82 20.09
N HIS A 614 -4.05 16.87 21.02
CA HIS A 614 -3.15 16.69 22.16
C HIS A 614 -2.83 15.22 22.35
N LYS A 615 -1.53 14.88 22.32
CA LYS A 615 -1.02 13.54 22.61
C LYS A 615 -0.53 13.48 24.05
N ILE A 616 -0.93 12.44 24.76
CA ILE A 616 -0.50 12.16 26.13
C ILE A 616 0.20 10.82 26.12
N ASP A 617 1.49 10.83 26.39
CA ASP A 617 2.31 9.62 26.50
C ASP A 617 2.28 9.13 27.96
N PHE A 618 2.07 7.82 28.17
CA PHE A 618 2.07 7.21 29.48
C PHE A 618 3.48 6.72 29.84
N ALA A 619 3.96 7.07 31.03
CA ALA A 619 5.25 6.58 31.53
C ALA A 619 5.29 5.05 31.69
N THR A 620 4.12 4.44 31.92
CA THR A 620 3.93 2.99 31.95
C THR A 620 2.67 2.67 31.17
N PRO A 621 2.70 1.71 30.22
CA PRO A 621 1.53 1.37 29.42
C PRO A 621 0.32 0.96 30.27
N VAL A 622 -0.84 1.42 29.89
CA VAL A 622 -2.12 1.20 30.59
C VAL A 622 -2.83 -0.02 30.01
N ALA A 623 -3.30 -0.92 30.86
CA ALA A 623 -4.07 -2.10 30.49
C ALA A 623 -5.44 -2.14 31.19
N GLY A 624 -6.37 -2.89 30.67
CA GLY A 624 -7.69 -3.17 31.24
C GLY A 624 -8.65 -1.99 31.18
N LYS A 625 -8.39 -0.86 31.82
CA LYS A 625 -9.24 0.32 31.80
C LYS A 625 -8.43 1.60 31.76
N LEU A 626 -8.87 2.52 30.91
CA LEU A 626 -8.48 3.93 30.93
C LEU A 626 -9.70 4.78 31.27
N THR A 627 -9.57 5.62 32.26
CA THR A 627 -10.65 6.48 32.73
C THR A 627 -10.31 7.93 32.48
N PHE A 628 -11.25 8.67 31.92
CA PHE A 628 -11.15 10.08 31.61
C PHE A 628 -12.22 10.85 32.39
N THR A 629 -11.81 11.84 33.17
CA THR A 629 -12.71 12.64 34.03
C THR A 629 -12.45 14.13 33.79
N PRO A 630 -13.31 14.85 33.02
CA PRO A 630 -13.23 16.30 32.91
C PRO A 630 -13.40 16.96 34.28
N LYS A 631 -12.45 17.82 34.68
CA LYS A 631 -12.52 18.58 35.96
C LYS A 631 -12.94 20.04 35.76
N GLY A 632 -13.04 20.50 34.53
CA GLY A 632 -13.47 21.84 34.14
C GLY A 632 -14.85 21.85 33.49
N ASP A 633 -15.10 22.81 32.59
CA ASP A 633 -16.33 22.86 31.80
C ASP A 633 -16.42 21.69 30.81
N ALA A 634 -17.62 21.51 30.21
CA ALA A 634 -17.86 20.42 29.29
C ALA A 634 -16.86 20.43 28.13
N GLN A 635 -16.27 19.30 27.87
CA GLN A 635 -15.32 19.10 26.79
C GLN A 635 -15.97 18.38 25.62
N SER A 636 -15.56 18.73 24.42
CA SER A 636 -16.01 18.07 23.19
C SER A 636 -14.82 17.39 22.52
N CYS A 637 -14.92 16.08 22.36
CA CYS A 637 -13.92 15.28 21.68
C CYS A 637 -14.49 14.81 20.33
N TYR A 638 -13.76 15.05 19.25
CA TYR A 638 -14.12 14.57 17.92
C TYR A 638 -13.56 13.19 17.64
N LYS A 639 -12.35 12.97 18.13
CA LYS A 639 -11.63 11.73 17.92
C LYS A 639 -10.72 11.48 19.12
N LEU A 640 -10.74 10.25 19.60
CA LEU A 640 -9.80 9.75 20.57
C LEU A 640 -9.09 8.55 19.95
N THR A 641 -7.78 8.65 19.84
CA THR A 641 -6.93 7.59 19.33
C THR A 641 -6.14 7.00 20.46
N LEU A 642 -6.27 5.69 20.70
CA LEU A 642 -5.43 4.95 21.62
C LEU A 642 -4.23 4.39 20.85
N HIS A 643 -3.03 4.74 21.28
CA HIS A 643 -1.81 4.15 20.75
C HIS A 643 -1.49 2.94 21.62
N THR A 644 -1.51 1.78 21.01
CA THR A 644 -1.05 0.56 21.70
C THR A 644 0.43 0.69 21.98
N ALA A 645 0.84 0.26 23.18
CA ALA A 645 2.25 0.07 23.43
C ALA A 645 2.75 -0.82 22.28
N SER A 646 3.74 -0.35 21.56
CA SER A 646 4.58 -1.26 20.82
C SER A 646 4.99 -2.31 21.83
N THR A 647 4.31 -3.46 21.84
CA THR A 647 5.04 -4.62 22.22
C THR A 647 6.15 -4.65 21.18
N THR A 648 7.26 -4.03 21.47
CA THR A 648 8.56 -4.44 20.97
C THR A 648 8.86 -5.82 21.60
N ALA A 649 7.96 -6.71 21.42
CA ALA A 649 8.23 -7.97 20.90
C ALA A 649 8.43 -7.74 19.37
N ILE A 650 9.52 -7.09 18.99
CA ILE A 650 10.45 -7.93 18.27
C ILE A 650 10.44 -9.16 19.15
N SER A 651 9.66 -10.18 18.75
CA SER A 651 10.04 -11.52 19.11
C SER A 651 11.49 -11.51 18.69
N GLN A 652 12.36 -11.15 19.66
CA GLN A 652 13.78 -11.38 19.49
C GLN A 652 13.71 -12.75 18.91
N LEU A 653 14.19 -12.91 17.71
CA LEU A 653 14.54 -14.22 17.22
C LEU A 653 15.01 -14.92 18.49
N ARG A 654 14.14 -15.69 19.14
CA ARG A 654 14.51 -16.52 20.26
C ARG A 654 15.33 -17.56 19.58
N LEU A 655 16.60 -17.16 19.40
CA LEU A 655 17.61 -18.10 18.99
C LEU A 655 17.46 -19.25 19.95
N PRO A 656 17.35 -20.46 19.45
CA PRO A 656 17.19 -21.62 20.30
C PRO A 656 18.26 -21.57 21.38
N SER A 657 17.89 -22.00 22.58
CA SER A 657 18.69 -22.08 23.77
C SER A 657 20.19 -22.30 23.53
N ALA A 658 20.99 -21.76 24.42
CA ALA A 658 22.44 -21.79 24.47
C ALA A 658 23.07 -23.20 24.26
N ASP A 659 22.99 -23.72 23.05
CA ASP A 659 23.63 -24.99 22.64
C ASP A 659 24.99 -24.75 21.95
N GLY A 660 25.47 -23.51 21.94
CA GLY A 660 26.72 -23.14 21.27
C GLY A 660 26.66 -23.12 19.74
N SER A 661 25.49 -23.31 19.15
CA SER A 661 25.33 -23.29 17.71
C SER A 661 25.66 -21.93 17.11
N VAL A 662 26.38 -21.95 16.00
CA VAL A 662 26.77 -20.73 15.24
C VAL A 662 25.81 -20.59 14.07
N TYR A 663 25.27 -19.38 13.90
CA TYR A 663 24.39 -19.05 12.81
C TYR A 663 24.99 -17.89 12.01
N ASN A 664 24.86 -17.91 10.68
CA ASN A 664 25.18 -16.76 9.86
C ASN A 664 24.11 -15.66 10.05
N MET A 665 24.35 -14.48 9.47
CA MET A 665 23.41 -13.35 9.56
C MET A 665 22.07 -13.60 8.88
N MET A 666 21.93 -14.68 8.11
CA MET A 666 20.69 -15.13 7.48
C MET A 666 19.93 -16.17 8.34
N GLY A 667 20.41 -16.45 9.56
CA GLY A 667 19.79 -17.41 10.45
C GLY A 667 20.10 -18.89 10.18
N ASN A 668 20.93 -19.21 9.18
CA ASN A 668 21.34 -20.57 8.87
C ASN A 668 22.41 -21.06 9.82
N LYS A 669 22.24 -22.27 10.38
CA LYS A 669 23.24 -22.92 11.21
C LYS A 669 24.51 -23.21 10.41
N VAL A 670 25.66 -22.80 10.93
CA VAL A 670 26.98 -22.95 10.30
C VAL A 670 27.81 -23.92 11.10
N SER A 671 28.14 -25.06 10.50
CA SER A 671 28.95 -26.10 11.16
C SER A 671 30.43 -25.76 11.22
N HIS A 672 30.93 -24.95 10.27
CA HIS A 672 32.33 -24.53 10.21
C HIS A 672 32.39 -23.04 9.84
N PRO A 673 32.28 -22.13 10.84
CA PRO A 673 32.26 -20.72 10.56
C PRO A 673 33.65 -20.24 10.17
N GLY A 674 33.75 -19.62 8.96
CA GLY A 674 34.94 -18.88 8.55
C GLY A 674 35.00 -17.50 9.17
N LYS A 675 35.92 -16.62 8.70
CA LYS A 675 35.92 -15.21 9.11
C LYS A 675 34.61 -14.53 8.76
N GLY A 676 34.04 -13.76 9.68
CA GLY A 676 32.80 -13.06 9.42
C GLY A 676 31.98 -12.74 10.67
N LEU A 677 30.79 -12.16 10.45
CA LEU A 677 29.84 -11.83 11.50
C LEU A 677 28.83 -12.99 11.64
N TYR A 678 28.70 -13.50 12.85
CA TYR A 678 27.82 -14.63 13.19
C TYR A 678 26.97 -14.32 14.41
N ILE A 679 25.96 -15.15 14.65
CA ILE A 679 25.16 -15.15 15.86
C ILE A 679 25.51 -16.41 16.65
N ILE A 680 26.02 -16.24 17.86
CA ILE A 680 26.38 -17.33 18.77
C ILE A 680 25.68 -17.05 20.09
N ASN A 681 24.88 -17.99 20.57
CA ASN A 681 24.09 -17.82 21.82
C ASN A 681 23.30 -16.51 21.86
N GLY A 682 22.67 -16.14 20.73
CA GLY A 682 21.89 -14.92 20.63
C GLY A 682 22.68 -13.61 20.55
N LYS A 683 23.99 -13.66 20.52
CA LYS A 683 24.84 -12.47 20.43
C LYS A 683 25.58 -12.42 19.08
N LYS A 684 25.69 -11.21 18.52
CA LYS A 684 26.54 -10.97 17.34
C LYS A 684 28.00 -11.11 17.73
N VAL A 685 28.72 -11.98 17.05
CA VAL A 685 30.16 -12.28 17.28
C VAL A 685 30.89 -12.16 15.96
N ILE A 686 31.99 -11.43 15.93
CA ILE A 686 32.90 -11.40 14.80
C ILE A 686 33.95 -12.50 15.01
N ILE A 687 34.04 -13.43 14.06
CA ILE A 687 35.12 -14.40 13.99
C ILE A 687 36.22 -13.78 13.12
N PRO A 688 37.42 -13.50 13.65
CA PRO A 688 38.47 -12.76 12.96
C PRO A 688 39.14 -13.51 11.80
#